data_d5b70eddcfbfb50bf533acf5bac1178a
#
_entry.id   d5b70eddcfbfb50bf533acf5bac1178a
#
_cell.length_a   1.000
_cell.length_b   1.000
_cell.length_c   1.000
_cell.angle_alpha   90.00
_cell.angle_beta   90.00
_cell.angle_gamma   90.00
#
_symmetry.space_group_name_H-M   'P 1'
#
loop_
_entity.id
_entity.type
_entity.pdbx_description
1 polymer ?
#
loop_
_entity_poly.entity_id
_entity_poly.type
_entity_poly.pdbx_seq_one_letter_code
_entity_poly.pdbx_strand_id
1 'polypeptide(L)'
;MNKQGKNRVLYYTAAVIGGLIYIALAVFMSVMVIKLVSKNGIYPSGSDTMYHIYRGDYVYNSIKACNWYPLYDYMWYNGVELMRYWAPLCAYVMAFCEMLAGGDMLIGYLIFVGLICMLGAVSWLCIGIRMKRPVLGAFIGIIWFFMPNNLLALFVEGNLARSLSMIFLPVFIYEVSEYLKDRRAVRMPFIIISFVLIVLCHLGYAGMAALAVIVYCIIHMLQGYSKRAVGDIIVALLLGFMLIGVWMVASLNGGITSLDNSENMANFFQSLWVTINPLDRVTTNNSHFYFGLAAALLAVSGMFFGYKKSRAGFIAAIITLICTTTAMYPVLKILPGSQYLWMLRFISIALCMILYSFLKWDTLKKPLVVLFCVILIADIVPSLPLITGDGNNISVSKNGITIDYNNNDSAWDRLDEQQNSTLIAQAQSLTKQRLTLLDDSSLGSTGAFLVSDWNESVPAVFGAGREAANTSTNIVRLNRALSDGSYYYVFDRSRELGSDTVLVKLSVIAKYGSSVYDMDVAAKASGYEVAGANAAYRLYHMDTYDNCGTVSSYEAIGIGSGTPLISQSFPAVEETDSDNLNDYTYEQLSKYKEVILAGFTYDDKDAAESLIVKLSESGVKVVIYADGIPQNKKTQSQEFLGVTCSDIVFNNGFPDMDTKIGILYPDLFPKGYTTWQTVYLNGLTNVWGSVTDNGLTLDFYGTVKNDNIIMCGFNLAYYYGVTYDASIGKLLSDMLDITSTQLPDRKNVEFNIEHSTNGITITSDYDNVNTSLAYHDIFESEQWLGKKNNLTYVKAGVTDITFKVPYLWQGELVSVAGLVLTVAWMVILCIGEKKRKLSPASVEEIELIEIDTEE
;
A
#
# COMPACT_ATOMS: atom_id res chain seq x y z
N MET A 1 -30.22 57.52 -6.59
CA MET A 1 -30.13 56.18 -5.98
C MET A 1 -30.98 56.17 -4.73
N ASN A 2 -32.04 55.34 -4.68
CA ASN A 2 -32.92 55.17 -3.56
C ASN A 2 -32.14 54.60 -2.34
N LYS A 3 -32.51 54.95 -1.09
CA LYS A 3 -31.88 54.56 0.15
C LYS A 3 -31.57 53.02 0.20
N GLN A 4 -32.45 52.20 -0.40
CA GLN A 4 -32.25 50.73 -0.55
C GLN A 4 -31.07 50.38 -1.50
N GLY A 5 -30.87 51.15 -2.59
CA GLY A 5 -29.76 50.92 -3.53
C GLY A 5 -28.41 51.25 -2.90
N LYS A 6 -28.31 52.30 -2.07
CA LYS A 6 -27.08 52.64 -1.32
C LYS A 6 -26.73 51.56 -0.29
N ASN A 7 -27.70 51.04 0.43
CA ASN A 7 -27.47 49.98 1.41
C ASN A 7 -27.03 48.67 0.76
N ARG A 8 -27.56 48.32 -0.43
CA ARG A 8 -27.08 47.13 -1.19
C ARG A 8 -25.63 47.29 -1.63
N VAL A 9 -25.28 48.46 -2.23
CA VAL A 9 -23.89 48.72 -2.64
C VAL A 9 -22.95 48.66 -1.47
N LEU A 10 -23.29 49.28 -0.34
CA LEU A 10 -22.45 49.24 0.90
C LEU A 10 -22.27 47.80 1.41
N TYR A 11 -23.32 46.97 1.37
CA TYR A 11 -23.27 45.58 1.78
C TYR A 11 -22.33 44.75 0.86
N TYR A 12 -22.48 44.89 -0.46
CA TYR A 12 -21.63 44.19 -1.42
C TYR A 12 -20.16 44.65 -1.31
N THR A 13 -19.90 45.94 -1.12
CA THR A 13 -18.56 46.48 -0.93
C THR A 13 -17.95 45.93 0.36
N ALA A 14 -18.69 45.90 1.47
CA ALA A 14 -18.21 45.32 2.72
C ALA A 14 -17.94 43.82 2.63
N ALA A 15 -18.81 43.07 1.88
CA ALA A 15 -18.62 41.63 1.65
C ALA A 15 -17.37 41.37 0.79
N VAL A 16 -17.12 42.16 -0.25
CA VAL A 16 -15.93 42.05 -1.10
C VAL A 16 -14.67 42.36 -0.29
N ILE A 17 -14.66 43.49 0.46
CA ILE A 17 -13.52 43.84 1.32
C ILE A 17 -13.26 42.77 2.37
N GLY A 18 -14.31 42.29 3.06
CA GLY A 18 -14.22 41.22 4.03
C GLY A 18 -13.67 39.94 3.43
N GLY A 19 -14.10 39.56 2.21
CA GLY A 19 -13.58 38.40 1.47
C GLY A 19 -12.09 38.55 1.11
N LEU A 20 -11.68 39.74 0.64
CA LEU A 20 -10.27 40.02 0.33
C LEU A 20 -9.39 39.96 1.59
N ILE A 21 -9.84 40.56 2.70
CA ILE A 21 -9.13 40.47 3.99
C ILE A 21 -9.00 39.02 4.44
N TYR A 22 -10.05 38.21 4.29
CA TYR A 22 -10.01 36.80 4.65
C TYR A 22 -9.03 36.01 3.78
N ILE A 23 -9.03 36.23 2.46
CA ILE A 23 -8.05 35.60 1.56
C ILE A 23 -6.63 36.00 1.95
N ALA A 24 -6.39 37.28 2.23
CA ALA A 24 -5.09 37.74 2.71
C ALA A 24 -4.68 37.03 4.02
N LEU A 25 -5.61 36.85 4.95
CA LEU A 25 -5.39 36.10 6.18
C LEU A 25 -5.08 34.62 5.93
N ALA A 26 -5.82 33.98 5.03
CA ALA A 26 -5.58 32.58 4.65
C ALA A 26 -4.19 32.39 3.99
N VAL A 27 -3.81 33.30 3.11
CA VAL A 27 -2.45 33.33 2.53
C VAL A 27 -1.39 33.53 3.61
N PHE A 28 -1.60 34.49 4.52
CA PHE A 28 -0.68 34.73 5.63
C PHE A 28 -0.52 33.48 6.52
N MET A 29 -1.62 32.83 6.88
CA MET A 29 -1.60 31.57 7.65
C MET A 29 -0.87 30.45 6.90
N SER A 30 -1.07 30.34 5.59
CA SER A 30 -0.37 29.34 4.75
C SER A 30 1.14 29.59 4.71
N VAL A 31 1.55 30.85 4.57
CA VAL A 31 2.97 31.25 4.65
C VAL A 31 3.56 30.97 6.03
N MET A 32 2.80 31.20 7.11
CA MET A 32 3.24 30.86 8.47
C MET A 32 3.40 29.36 8.67
N VAL A 33 2.49 28.53 8.14
CA VAL A 33 2.62 27.06 8.16
C VAL A 33 3.89 26.65 7.41
N ILE A 34 4.12 27.18 6.21
CA ILE A 34 5.34 26.90 5.43
C ILE A 34 6.59 27.25 6.25
N LYS A 35 6.63 28.42 6.89
CA LYS A 35 7.76 28.84 7.74
C LYS A 35 7.96 27.95 8.96
N LEU A 36 6.87 27.43 9.56
CA LEU A 36 6.97 26.51 10.68
C LEU A 36 7.49 25.14 10.23
N VAL A 37 7.00 24.64 9.12
CA VAL A 37 7.45 23.37 8.52
C VAL A 37 8.93 23.41 8.14
N SER A 38 9.43 24.55 7.66
CA SER A 38 10.82 24.72 7.19
C SER A 38 11.76 25.34 8.22
N LYS A 39 11.30 25.56 9.46
CA LYS A 39 12.01 26.38 10.45
C LYS A 39 13.43 25.93 10.76
N ASN A 40 13.67 24.62 10.81
CA ASN A 40 14.96 24.04 11.16
C ASN A 40 15.63 23.32 9.98
N GLY A 41 15.13 23.51 8.74
CA GLY A 41 15.50 22.64 7.62
C GLY A 41 14.96 21.23 7.72
N ILE A 42 14.17 20.96 8.77
CA ILE A 42 13.56 19.67 9.07
C ILE A 42 12.14 19.70 8.54
N TYR A 43 11.83 18.75 7.68
CA TYR A 43 10.51 18.62 7.10
C TYR A 43 9.74 17.52 7.85
N PRO A 44 8.45 17.70 8.15
CA PRO A 44 7.65 16.66 8.76
C PRO A 44 7.66 15.41 7.87
N SER A 45 8.07 14.33 8.44
CA SER A 45 8.22 13.04 7.76
C SER A 45 7.04 12.15 8.02
N GLY A 46 5.90 12.46 7.48
CA GLY A 46 4.86 11.45 7.44
C GLY A 46 5.33 10.18 6.72
N SER A 47 4.80 9.03 7.09
CA SER A 47 5.22 7.73 6.52
C SER A 47 5.16 7.68 4.99
N ASP A 48 4.22 8.42 4.37
CA ASP A 48 4.01 8.43 2.93
C ASP A 48 4.50 9.71 2.24
N THR A 49 5.01 10.71 2.99
CA THR A 49 5.35 12.05 2.45
C THR A 49 6.34 11.96 1.30
N MET A 50 7.42 11.24 1.50
CA MET A 50 8.52 11.11 0.52
C MET A 50 8.05 10.45 -0.75
N TYR A 51 7.22 9.41 -0.63
CA TYR A 51 6.63 8.74 -1.78
C TYR A 51 5.78 9.67 -2.64
N HIS A 52 4.98 10.55 -2.02
CA HIS A 52 4.19 11.52 -2.76
C HIS A 52 5.04 12.60 -3.40
N ILE A 53 6.13 13.05 -2.74
CA ILE A 53 7.09 14.00 -3.33
C ILE A 53 7.75 13.38 -4.56
N TYR A 54 8.28 12.17 -4.44
CA TYR A 54 8.90 11.46 -5.56
C TYR A 54 7.93 11.30 -6.75
N ARG A 55 6.68 10.92 -6.53
CA ARG A 55 5.67 10.82 -7.60
C ARG A 55 5.39 12.16 -8.27
N GLY A 56 5.42 13.25 -7.51
CA GLY A 56 5.30 14.60 -8.06
C GLY A 56 6.45 14.93 -8.99
N ASP A 57 7.69 14.71 -8.53
CA ASP A 57 8.91 14.91 -9.31
C ASP A 57 8.96 14.03 -10.56
N TYR A 58 8.60 12.75 -10.43
CA TYR A 58 8.50 11.84 -11.57
C TYR A 58 7.54 12.35 -12.66
N VAL A 59 6.36 12.83 -12.27
CA VAL A 59 5.38 13.43 -13.20
C VAL A 59 5.91 14.74 -13.78
N TYR A 60 6.55 15.59 -12.97
CA TYR A 60 7.13 16.85 -13.43
C TYR A 60 8.19 16.62 -14.51
N ASN A 61 9.14 15.72 -14.26
CA ASN A 61 10.20 15.38 -15.20
C ASN A 61 9.66 14.72 -16.47
N SER A 62 8.64 13.86 -16.34
CA SER A 62 7.97 13.23 -17.49
C SER A 62 7.24 14.26 -18.37
N ILE A 63 6.56 15.24 -17.77
CA ILE A 63 5.91 16.32 -18.51
C ILE A 63 6.96 17.18 -19.27
N LYS A 64 8.12 17.45 -18.66
CA LYS A 64 9.23 18.14 -19.34
C LYS A 64 9.73 17.37 -20.57
N ALA A 65 9.70 16.05 -20.50
CA ALA A 65 10.00 15.16 -21.63
C ALA A 65 8.81 14.94 -22.58
N CYS A 66 7.74 15.75 -22.47
CA CYS A 66 6.50 15.65 -23.25
C CYS A 66 5.71 14.34 -23.04
N ASN A 67 5.98 13.60 -21.98
CA ASN A 67 5.20 12.45 -21.56
C ASN A 67 4.20 12.86 -20.47
N TRP A 68 2.94 13.05 -20.85
CA TRP A 68 1.90 13.53 -19.94
C TRP A 68 1.33 12.46 -19.02
N TYR A 69 1.50 11.18 -19.34
CA TYR A 69 1.05 10.06 -18.52
C TYR A 69 2.09 8.94 -18.54
N PRO A 70 3.14 9.05 -17.69
CA PRO A 70 4.20 8.06 -17.67
C PRO A 70 3.70 6.74 -17.11
N LEU A 71 3.99 5.65 -17.80
CA LEU A 71 3.47 4.33 -17.47
C LEU A 71 4.42 3.51 -16.62
N TYR A 72 5.72 3.67 -16.82
CA TYR A 72 6.73 2.80 -16.22
C TYR A 72 7.90 3.59 -15.67
N ASP A 73 8.20 3.41 -14.40
CA ASP A 73 9.37 3.94 -13.73
C ASP A 73 10.33 2.79 -13.39
N TYR A 74 11.53 2.82 -13.96
CA TYR A 74 12.53 1.76 -13.80
C TYR A 74 13.41 1.91 -12.56
N MET A 75 13.29 3.00 -11.82
CA MET A 75 14.15 3.32 -10.69
C MET A 75 13.88 2.43 -9.46
N TRP A 76 12.64 2.09 -9.18
CA TRP A 76 12.29 1.29 -8.00
C TRP A 76 11.77 -0.09 -8.36
N TYR A 77 12.03 -1.09 -7.49
CA TYR A 77 11.53 -2.45 -7.59
C TYR A 77 11.79 -3.13 -8.94
N ASN A 78 12.95 -2.83 -9.55
CA ASN A 78 13.24 -3.31 -10.91
C ASN A 78 12.30 -2.74 -12.00
N GLY A 79 11.40 -1.85 -11.64
CA GLY A 79 10.41 -1.20 -12.47
C GLY A 79 9.00 -1.29 -11.90
N VAL A 80 8.26 -0.17 -11.93
CA VAL A 80 6.96 -0.04 -11.30
C VAL A 80 6.01 0.85 -12.09
N GLU A 81 4.71 0.55 -12.06
CA GLU A 81 3.67 1.34 -12.70
C GLU A 81 3.08 2.37 -11.71
N LEU A 82 3.78 3.47 -11.46
CA LEU A 82 3.41 4.44 -10.42
C LEU A 82 2.05 5.12 -10.64
N MET A 83 1.59 5.28 -11.89
CA MET A 83 0.38 6.03 -12.21
C MET A 83 -0.88 5.16 -12.36
N ARG A 84 -0.73 3.84 -12.54
CA ARG A 84 -1.86 2.94 -12.79
C ARG A 84 -2.70 2.70 -11.54
N TYR A 85 -2.07 2.38 -10.42
CA TYR A 85 -2.77 1.93 -9.20
C TYR A 85 -3.08 3.05 -8.22
N TRP A 86 -2.39 4.16 -8.35
CA TRP A 86 -2.55 5.31 -7.46
C TRP A 86 -3.27 6.44 -8.17
N ALA A 87 -4.27 6.98 -7.50
CA ALA A 87 -5.03 8.11 -7.99
C ALA A 87 -4.11 9.27 -8.41
N PRO A 88 -4.22 9.77 -9.64
CA PRO A 88 -3.17 10.59 -10.28
C PRO A 88 -3.16 12.05 -9.86
N LEU A 89 -4.29 12.62 -9.41
CA LEU A 89 -4.45 14.07 -9.23
C LEU A 89 -3.43 14.67 -8.25
N CYS A 90 -3.10 13.96 -7.17
CA CYS A 90 -2.12 14.45 -6.20
C CYS A 90 -0.73 14.63 -6.83
N ALA A 91 -0.28 13.66 -7.64
CA ALA A 91 1.02 13.74 -8.30
C ALA A 91 1.07 14.92 -9.30
N TYR A 92 0.00 15.18 -10.07
CA TYR A 92 -0.06 16.34 -10.95
C TYR A 92 -0.10 17.67 -10.20
N VAL A 93 -0.81 17.75 -9.06
CA VAL A 93 -0.81 18.98 -8.24
C VAL A 93 0.57 19.20 -7.61
N MET A 94 1.26 18.15 -7.17
CA MET A 94 2.64 18.22 -6.69
C MET A 94 3.58 18.70 -7.80
N ALA A 95 3.53 18.09 -8.99
CA ALA A 95 4.31 18.51 -10.17
C ALA A 95 4.05 19.98 -10.53
N PHE A 96 2.81 20.44 -10.44
CA PHE A 96 2.49 21.86 -10.64
C PHE A 96 3.14 22.76 -9.57
N CYS A 97 3.12 22.35 -8.30
CA CYS A 97 3.77 23.09 -7.21
C CYS A 97 5.30 23.13 -7.41
N GLU A 98 5.90 22.03 -7.86
CA GLU A 98 7.31 21.95 -8.20
C GLU A 98 7.67 22.83 -9.39
N MET A 99 6.83 22.90 -10.42
CA MET A 99 6.98 23.85 -11.52
C MET A 99 6.99 25.30 -11.01
N LEU A 100 6.10 25.67 -10.07
CA LEU A 100 6.10 26.98 -9.43
C LEU A 100 7.36 27.24 -8.59
N ALA A 101 7.97 26.18 -8.08
CA ALA A 101 9.23 26.22 -7.32
C ALA A 101 10.49 26.26 -8.22
N GLY A 102 10.33 26.28 -9.55
CA GLY A 102 11.45 26.29 -10.49
C GLY A 102 12.12 24.93 -10.68
N GLY A 103 11.45 23.84 -10.29
CA GLY A 103 11.94 22.47 -10.38
C GLY A 103 12.55 21.94 -9.08
N ASP A 104 12.37 22.65 -7.97
CA ASP A 104 12.76 22.18 -6.64
C ASP A 104 11.56 21.46 -6.00
N MET A 105 11.66 20.14 -5.89
CA MET A 105 10.57 19.30 -5.37
C MET A 105 10.29 19.54 -3.87
N LEU A 106 11.27 19.98 -3.10
CA LEU A 106 11.12 20.26 -1.67
C LEU A 106 10.38 21.58 -1.43
N ILE A 107 10.76 22.63 -2.19
CA ILE A 107 10.03 23.90 -2.20
C ILE A 107 8.63 23.64 -2.78
N GLY A 108 8.51 22.78 -3.80
CA GLY A 108 7.23 22.31 -4.35
C GLY A 108 6.32 21.69 -3.29
N TYR A 109 6.86 20.84 -2.42
CA TYR A 109 6.11 20.29 -1.28
C TYR A 109 5.65 21.37 -0.30
N LEU A 110 6.49 22.35 0.03
CA LEU A 110 6.10 23.46 0.89
C LEU A 110 4.97 24.30 0.28
N ILE A 111 5.04 24.59 -1.02
CA ILE A 111 3.98 25.26 -1.76
C ILE A 111 2.68 24.44 -1.71
N PHE A 112 2.77 23.12 -1.89
CA PHE A 112 1.63 22.21 -1.81
C PHE A 112 0.94 22.25 -0.43
N VAL A 113 1.69 22.22 0.66
CA VAL A 113 1.16 22.34 2.03
C VAL A 113 0.44 23.69 2.23
N GLY A 114 1.08 24.79 1.78
CA GLY A 114 0.45 26.11 1.83
C GLY A 114 -0.83 26.20 1.00
N LEU A 115 -0.82 25.60 -0.20
CA LEU A 115 -1.97 25.55 -1.11
C LEU A 115 -3.15 24.80 -0.50
N ILE A 116 -2.91 23.65 0.12
CA ILE A 116 -3.95 22.88 0.84
C ILE A 116 -4.61 23.74 1.93
N CYS A 117 -3.81 24.36 2.80
CA CYS A 117 -4.34 25.17 3.88
C CYS A 117 -5.17 26.36 3.34
N MET A 118 -4.68 27.04 2.31
CA MET A 118 -5.36 28.17 1.69
C MET A 118 -6.68 27.74 1.01
N LEU A 119 -6.66 26.72 0.19
CA LEU A 119 -7.85 26.25 -0.53
C LEU A 119 -8.91 25.66 0.41
N GLY A 120 -8.48 24.95 1.46
CA GLY A 120 -9.38 24.48 2.51
C GLY A 120 -10.07 25.62 3.23
N ALA A 121 -9.33 26.68 3.58
CA ALA A 121 -9.91 27.88 4.18
C ALA A 121 -10.93 28.57 3.27
N VAL A 122 -10.59 28.72 1.99
CA VAL A 122 -11.48 29.33 0.97
C VAL A 122 -12.74 28.53 0.76
N SER A 123 -12.65 27.18 0.69
CA SER A 123 -13.83 26.33 0.49
C SER A 123 -14.87 26.51 1.59
N TRP A 124 -14.45 26.53 2.85
CA TRP A 124 -15.36 26.75 3.98
C TRP A 124 -15.92 28.17 4.05
N LEU A 125 -15.14 29.20 3.68
CA LEU A 125 -15.65 30.57 3.56
C LEU A 125 -16.76 30.64 2.52
N CYS A 126 -16.57 30.05 1.33
CA CYS A 126 -17.57 30.03 0.25
C CYS A 126 -18.87 29.36 0.74
N ILE A 127 -18.77 28.24 1.46
CA ILE A 127 -19.92 27.57 2.06
C ILE A 127 -20.59 28.50 3.10
N GLY A 128 -19.82 29.12 3.98
CA GLY A 128 -20.32 30.05 5.00
C GLY A 128 -21.08 31.25 4.40
N ILE A 129 -20.57 31.82 3.30
CA ILE A 129 -21.23 32.90 2.57
C ILE A 129 -22.58 32.42 1.99
N ARG A 130 -22.60 31.25 1.33
CA ARG A 130 -23.84 30.67 0.78
C ARG A 130 -24.88 30.34 1.86
N MET A 131 -24.42 29.96 3.06
CA MET A 131 -25.28 29.69 4.22
C MET A 131 -25.61 30.93 5.05
N LYS A 132 -25.24 32.13 4.61
CA LYS A 132 -25.44 33.42 5.32
C LYS A 132 -24.74 33.48 6.71
N ARG A 133 -23.68 32.70 6.91
CA ARG A 133 -22.85 32.64 8.13
C ARG A 133 -21.35 32.77 7.82
N PRO A 134 -20.92 33.84 7.13
CA PRO A 134 -19.56 33.96 6.63
C PRO A 134 -18.50 33.94 7.72
N VAL A 135 -18.76 34.56 8.89
CA VAL A 135 -17.80 34.61 10.02
C VAL A 135 -17.52 33.21 10.58
N LEU A 136 -18.56 32.39 10.76
CA LEU A 136 -18.38 31.04 11.26
C LEU A 136 -17.74 30.14 10.19
N GLY A 137 -18.13 30.31 8.90
CA GLY A 137 -17.49 29.63 7.79
C GLY A 137 -16.01 29.97 7.67
N ALA A 138 -15.65 31.26 7.83
CA ALA A 138 -14.27 31.71 7.86
C ALA A 138 -13.48 31.08 9.03
N PHE A 139 -14.05 31.06 10.23
CA PHE A 139 -13.44 30.43 11.39
C PHE A 139 -13.18 28.94 11.14
N ILE A 140 -14.20 28.19 10.70
CA ILE A 140 -14.07 26.77 10.39
C ILE A 140 -13.00 26.53 9.33
N GLY A 141 -12.95 27.37 8.28
CA GLY A 141 -11.97 27.27 7.21
C GLY A 141 -10.53 27.43 7.72
N ILE A 142 -10.28 28.35 8.62
CA ILE A 142 -8.94 28.54 9.22
C ILE A 142 -8.57 27.31 10.05
N ILE A 143 -9.45 26.81 10.89
CA ILE A 143 -9.13 25.67 11.78
C ILE A 143 -9.16 24.31 11.08
N TRP A 144 -9.70 24.21 9.86
CA TRP A 144 -9.97 22.92 9.20
C TRP A 144 -8.74 21.99 9.13
N PHE A 145 -7.61 22.49 8.59
CA PHE A 145 -6.39 21.69 8.51
C PHE A 145 -5.60 21.64 9.82
N PHE A 146 -5.94 22.50 10.81
CA PHE A 146 -5.35 22.44 12.14
C PHE A 146 -6.07 21.48 13.09
N MET A 147 -7.22 20.92 12.68
CA MET A 147 -7.86 19.89 13.49
C MET A 147 -6.92 18.71 13.68
N PRO A 148 -6.84 18.11 14.90
CA PRO A 148 -5.81 17.14 15.25
C PRO A 148 -5.68 15.98 14.24
N ASN A 149 -6.79 15.37 13.81
CA ASN A 149 -6.76 14.29 12.83
C ASN A 149 -6.29 14.73 11.44
N ASN A 150 -6.56 15.97 11.04
CA ASN A 150 -6.13 16.50 9.74
C ASN A 150 -4.63 16.84 9.75
N LEU A 151 -4.11 17.35 10.88
CA LEU A 151 -2.67 17.52 11.09
C LEU A 151 -1.94 16.17 11.07
N LEU A 152 -2.51 15.16 11.74
CA LEU A 152 -1.98 13.80 11.70
C LEU A 152 -1.92 13.25 10.27
N ALA A 153 -3.00 13.44 9.49
CA ALA A 153 -3.04 13.02 8.10
C ALA A 153 -1.96 13.66 7.24
N LEU A 154 -1.71 14.97 7.44
CA LEU A 154 -0.79 15.75 6.63
C LEU A 154 0.67 15.53 7.04
N PHE A 155 0.97 15.46 8.34
CA PHE A 155 2.34 15.52 8.85
C PHE A 155 2.84 14.20 9.49
N VAL A 156 1.96 13.31 9.96
CA VAL A 156 2.35 12.03 10.57
C VAL A 156 2.17 10.87 9.60
N GLU A 157 1.00 10.73 9.00
CA GLU A 157 0.80 9.75 7.93
C GLU A 157 1.48 10.22 6.63
N GLY A 158 1.60 11.52 6.41
CA GLY A 158 2.10 12.07 5.15
C GLY A 158 1.22 11.74 3.96
N ASN A 159 -0.06 11.43 4.20
CA ASN A 159 -0.99 11.05 3.15
C ASN A 159 -1.49 12.30 2.41
N LEU A 160 -0.61 12.85 1.56
CA LEU A 160 -0.84 14.10 0.83
C LEU A 160 -2.03 13.99 -0.11
N ALA A 161 -2.25 12.81 -0.70
CA ALA A 161 -3.39 12.53 -1.58
C ALA A 161 -4.73 12.64 -0.83
N ARG A 162 -4.82 12.08 0.39
CA ARG A 162 -5.99 12.23 1.24
C ARG A 162 -6.16 13.68 1.70
N SER A 163 -5.08 14.35 2.06
CA SER A 163 -5.10 15.75 2.50
C SER A 163 -5.59 16.68 1.38
N LEU A 164 -5.20 16.43 0.14
CA LEU A 164 -5.73 17.16 -1.03
C LEU A 164 -7.24 16.91 -1.20
N SER A 165 -7.71 15.68 -1.04
CA SER A 165 -9.13 15.35 -1.13
C SER A 165 -10.00 16.06 -0.07
N MET A 166 -9.42 16.41 1.09
CA MET A 166 -10.11 17.15 2.15
C MET A 166 -10.49 18.59 1.77
N ILE A 167 -9.95 19.13 0.68
CA ILE A 167 -10.38 20.42 0.14
C ILE A 167 -11.77 20.30 -0.50
N PHE A 168 -12.02 19.19 -1.19
CA PHE A 168 -13.25 18.93 -1.94
C PHE A 168 -14.37 18.36 -1.08
N LEU A 169 -14.02 17.67 0.01
CA LEU A 169 -14.99 17.03 0.91
C LEU A 169 -16.05 17.97 1.49
N PRO A 170 -15.74 19.18 2.01
CA PRO A 170 -16.75 20.11 2.50
C PRO A 170 -17.74 20.54 1.42
N VAL A 171 -17.24 20.76 0.20
CA VAL A 171 -18.08 21.13 -0.96
C VAL A 171 -19.02 19.98 -1.31
N PHE A 172 -18.50 18.76 -1.35
CA PHE A 172 -19.29 17.55 -1.61
C PHE A 172 -20.43 17.39 -0.59
N ILE A 173 -20.11 17.45 0.71
CA ILE A 173 -21.12 17.31 1.80
C ILE A 173 -22.14 18.45 1.73
N TYR A 174 -21.70 19.69 1.48
CA TYR A 174 -22.58 20.84 1.35
C TYR A 174 -23.57 20.66 0.20
N GLU A 175 -23.12 20.35 -1.00
CA GLU A 175 -23.97 20.25 -2.17
C GLU A 175 -24.93 19.04 -2.07
N VAL A 176 -24.48 17.91 -1.50
CA VAL A 176 -25.37 16.77 -1.16
C VAL A 176 -26.49 17.22 -0.20
N SER A 177 -26.12 17.89 0.90
CA SER A 177 -27.06 18.34 1.90
C SER A 177 -28.11 19.31 1.35
N GLU A 178 -27.66 20.24 0.52
CA GLU A 178 -28.57 21.21 -0.07
C GLU A 178 -29.44 20.60 -1.20
N TYR A 179 -28.89 19.59 -1.94
CA TYR A 179 -29.70 18.84 -2.90
C TYR A 179 -30.81 18.04 -2.23
N LEU A 180 -30.54 17.42 -1.10
CA LEU A 180 -31.58 16.72 -0.31
C LEU A 180 -32.72 17.65 0.10
N LYS A 181 -32.42 18.94 0.29
CA LYS A 181 -33.41 19.98 0.68
C LYS A 181 -34.23 20.51 -0.51
N ASP A 182 -33.55 20.95 -1.58
CA ASP A 182 -34.20 21.74 -2.64
C ASP A 182 -34.32 21.00 -3.99
N ARG A 183 -33.59 19.88 -4.16
CA ARG A 183 -33.54 19.05 -5.38
C ARG A 183 -33.31 19.86 -6.66
N ARG A 184 -32.47 20.92 -6.60
CA ARG A 184 -32.10 21.72 -7.76
C ARG A 184 -31.09 21.00 -8.62
N ALA A 185 -31.40 20.83 -9.90
CA ALA A 185 -30.53 20.15 -10.86
C ALA A 185 -29.12 20.79 -10.94
N VAL A 186 -29.01 22.10 -10.76
CA VAL A 186 -27.73 22.84 -10.80
C VAL A 186 -26.72 22.37 -9.75
N ARG A 187 -27.11 21.64 -8.70
CA ARG A 187 -26.21 21.12 -7.67
C ARG A 187 -25.50 19.82 -8.08
N MET A 188 -26.11 19.06 -8.98
CA MET A 188 -25.57 17.76 -9.40
C MET A 188 -24.18 17.82 -10.03
N PRO A 189 -23.86 18.76 -10.93
CA PRO A 189 -22.49 18.90 -11.41
C PRO A 189 -21.47 19.10 -10.30
N PHE A 190 -21.80 19.88 -9.27
CA PHE A 190 -20.91 20.12 -8.14
C PHE A 190 -20.73 18.86 -7.28
N ILE A 191 -21.80 18.06 -7.08
CA ILE A 191 -21.71 16.76 -6.39
C ILE A 191 -20.80 15.82 -7.18
N ILE A 192 -21.06 15.67 -8.49
CA ILE A 192 -20.29 14.76 -9.35
C ILE A 192 -18.83 15.21 -9.42
N ILE A 193 -18.56 16.48 -9.72
CA ILE A 193 -17.19 16.99 -9.87
C ILE A 193 -16.41 16.87 -8.55
N SER A 194 -16.99 17.30 -7.42
CA SER A 194 -16.30 17.19 -6.13
C SER A 194 -16.03 15.75 -5.75
N PHE A 195 -16.93 14.82 -6.05
CA PHE A 195 -16.72 13.39 -5.83
C PHE A 195 -15.63 12.83 -6.74
N VAL A 196 -15.65 13.14 -8.04
CA VAL A 196 -14.61 12.75 -9.02
C VAL A 196 -13.24 13.25 -8.57
N LEU A 197 -13.13 14.51 -8.12
CA LEU A 197 -11.88 15.05 -7.63
C LEU A 197 -11.38 14.31 -6.38
N ILE A 198 -12.28 13.91 -5.46
CA ILE A 198 -11.91 13.08 -4.29
C ILE A 198 -11.40 11.70 -4.77
N VAL A 199 -12.07 11.06 -5.74
CA VAL A 199 -11.63 9.76 -6.30
C VAL A 199 -10.27 9.88 -6.95
N LEU A 200 -10.05 10.91 -7.78
CA LEU A 200 -8.77 11.15 -8.46
C LEU A 200 -7.64 11.57 -7.49
N CYS A 201 -7.96 12.02 -6.27
CA CYS A 201 -6.98 12.18 -5.21
C CYS A 201 -6.69 10.85 -4.50
N HIS A 202 -7.75 10.15 -4.02
CA HIS A 202 -7.61 8.98 -3.15
C HIS A 202 -8.83 8.07 -3.23
N LEU A 203 -8.75 6.98 -3.97
CA LEU A 203 -9.87 6.06 -4.22
C LEU A 203 -10.52 5.52 -2.93
N GLY A 204 -9.71 5.01 -1.98
CA GLY A 204 -10.22 4.48 -0.71
C GLY A 204 -10.95 5.55 0.12
N TYR A 205 -10.44 6.77 0.16
CA TYR A 205 -11.08 7.87 0.86
C TYR A 205 -12.42 8.28 0.21
N ALA A 206 -12.49 8.25 -1.11
CA ALA A 206 -13.74 8.51 -1.85
C ALA A 206 -14.80 7.44 -1.54
N GLY A 207 -14.42 6.17 -1.49
CA GLY A 207 -15.33 5.08 -1.09
C GLY A 207 -15.87 5.29 0.33
N MET A 208 -15.00 5.67 1.27
CA MET A 208 -15.40 5.98 2.64
C MET A 208 -16.31 7.22 2.71
N ALA A 209 -16.02 8.28 1.94
CA ALA A 209 -16.87 9.47 1.87
C ALA A 209 -18.24 9.15 1.27
N ALA A 210 -18.31 8.30 0.24
CA ALA A 210 -19.56 7.83 -0.33
C ALA A 210 -20.40 7.05 0.70
N LEU A 211 -19.79 6.12 1.45
CA LEU A 211 -20.49 5.37 2.52
C LEU A 211 -21.03 6.29 3.60
N ALA A 212 -20.24 7.25 4.07
CA ALA A 212 -20.66 8.21 5.08
C ALA A 212 -21.82 9.11 4.58
N VAL A 213 -21.77 9.53 3.30
CA VAL A 213 -22.87 10.28 2.65
C VAL A 213 -24.12 9.42 2.50
N ILE A 214 -24.00 8.13 2.19
CA ILE A 214 -25.15 7.21 2.16
C ILE A 214 -25.81 7.13 3.53
N VAL A 215 -25.03 6.99 4.61
CA VAL A 215 -25.54 7.02 6.00
C VAL A 215 -26.28 8.33 6.27
N TYR A 216 -25.68 9.46 5.87
CA TYR A 216 -26.30 10.79 5.98
C TYR A 216 -27.64 10.86 5.22
N CYS A 217 -27.69 10.35 3.99
CA CYS A 217 -28.91 10.29 3.18
C CYS A 217 -30.00 9.42 3.83
N ILE A 218 -29.62 8.26 4.38
CA ILE A 218 -30.57 7.37 5.09
C ILE A 218 -31.20 8.09 6.28
N ILE A 219 -30.41 8.81 7.08
CA ILE A 219 -30.93 9.56 8.25
C ILE A 219 -31.90 10.67 7.77
N HIS A 220 -31.56 11.37 6.69
CA HIS A 220 -32.49 12.35 6.10
C HIS A 220 -33.79 11.71 5.61
N MET A 221 -33.70 10.53 4.98
CA MET A 221 -34.88 9.78 4.54
C MET A 221 -35.78 9.38 5.72
N LEU A 222 -35.19 8.96 6.85
CA LEU A 222 -35.92 8.67 8.09
C LEU A 222 -36.57 9.90 8.72
N GLN A 223 -36.06 11.10 8.42
CA GLN A 223 -36.65 12.38 8.84
C GLN A 223 -37.74 12.89 7.88
N GLY A 224 -38.13 12.13 6.87
CA GLY A 224 -39.22 12.44 5.96
C GLY A 224 -38.79 13.16 4.66
N TYR A 225 -37.48 13.23 4.36
CA TYR A 225 -37.01 13.76 3.09
C TYR A 225 -37.19 12.77 1.92
N SER A 226 -37.15 13.27 0.69
CA SER A 226 -37.50 12.53 -0.53
C SER A 226 -36.56 11.35 -0.79
N LYS A 227 -37.12 10.13 -0.85
CA LYS A 227 -36.40 8.91 -1.26
C LYS A 227 -35.79 9.05 -2.66
N ARG A 228 -36.46 9.79 -3.57
CA ARG A 228 -35.95 10.05 -4.92
C ARG A 228 -34.68 10.90 -4.90
N ALA A 229 -34.55 11.87 -3.99
CA ALA A 229 -33.32 12.66 -3.88
C ALA A 229 -32.11 11.79 -3.47
N VAL A 230 -32.34 10.80 -2.61
CA VAL A 230 -31.29 9.82 -2.24
C VAL A 230 -30.89 8.96 -3.44
N GLY A 231 -31.87 8.48 -4.21
CA GLY A 231 -31.61 7.75 -5.46
C GLY A 231 -30.82 8.60 -6.48
N ASP A 232 -31.17 9.87 -6.62
CA ASP A 232 -30.47 10.82 -7.49
C ASP A 232 -28.98 10.98 -7.09
N ILE A 233 -28.68 11.01 -5.78
CA ILE A 233 -27.30 11.09 -5.26
C ILE A 233 -26.53 9.79 -5.56
N ILE A 234 -27.15 8.63 -5.34
CA ILE A 234 -26.50 7.33 -5.65
C ILE A 234 -26.15 7.26 -7.14
N VAL A 235 -27.07 7.67 -8.02
CA VAL A 235 -26.78 7.74 -9.46
C VAL A 235 -25.64 8.71 -9.75
N ALA A 236 -25.58 9.87 -9.10
CA ALA A 236 -24.47 10.82 -9.27
C ALA A 236 -23.12 10.23 -8.89
N LEU A 237 -23.04 9.43 -7.80
CA LEU A 237 -21.82 8.75 -7.41
C LEU A 237 -21.38 7.71 -8.44
N LEU A 238 -22.32 6.90 -8.94
CA LEU A 238 -22.04 5.89 -9.99
C LEU A 238 -21.57 6.56 -11.29
N LEU A 239 -22.25 7.64 -11.72
CA LEU A 239 -21.82 8.42 -12.89
C LEU A 239 -20.44 9.04 -12.68
N GLY A 240 -20.12 9.50 -11.48
CA GLY A 240 -18.79 9.99 -11.12
C GLY A 240 -17.70 8.94 -11.34
N PHE A 241 -17.93 7.70 -10.92
CA PHE A 241 -17.00 6.59 -11.21
C PHE A 241 -16.90 6.30 -12.71
N MET A 242 -18.00 6.31 -13.44
CA MET A 242 -17.97 6.09 -14.89
C MET A 242 -17.19 7.17 -15.65
N LEU A 243 -17.28 8.44 -15.23
CA LEU A 243 -16.56 9.53 -15.91
C LEU A 243 -15.03 9.37 -15.92
N ILE A 244 -14.50 8.68 -14.93
CA ILE A 244 -13.06 8.38 -14.80
C ILE A 244 -12.72 6.94 -15.21
N GLY A 245 -13.60 6.31 -15.97
CA GLY A 245 -13.45 4.92 -16.42
C GLY A 245 -12.13 4.65 -17.13
N VAL A 246 -11.61 5.60 -17.88
CA VAL A 246 -10.32 5.51 -18.57
C VAL A 246 -9.16 5.16 -17.64
N TRP A 247 -9.14 5.70 -16.43
CA TRP A 247 -8.15 5.34 -15.40
C TRP A 247 -8.65 4.17 -14.53
N MET A 248 -9.90 4.21 -14.10
CA MET A 248 -10.46 3.26 -13.14
C MET A 248 -10.44 1.81 -13.64
N VAL A 249 -10.78 1.58 -14.92
CA VAL A 249 -10.81 0.22 -15.50
C VAL A 249 -9.41 -0.39 -15.53
N ALA A 250 -8.41 0.37 -15.97
CA ALA A 250 -7.01 -0.09 -15.95
C ALA A 250 -6.52 -0.36 -14.52
N SER A 251 -6.85 0.53 -13.56
CA SER A 251 -6.48 0.40 -12.16
C SER A 251 -7.08 -0.84 -11.49
N LEU A 252 -8.34 -1.15 -11.74
CA LEU A 252 -9.03 -2.29 -11.12
C LEU A 252 -8.64 -3.64 -11.70
N ASN A 253 -8.12 -3.69 -12.95
CA ASN A 253 -7.78 -4.94 -13.64
C ASN A 253 -6.28 -5.28 -13.64
N GLY A 254 -5.45 -4.63 -12.85
CA GLY A 254 -4.02 -4.87 -12.84
C GLY A 254 -3.49 -5.70 -11.68
N GLY A 255 -4.36 -6.15 -10.79
CA GLY A 255 -3.93 -6.89 -9.61
C GLY A 255 -3.02 -6.05 -8.72
N ILE A 256 -3.60 -5.21 -7.86
CA ILE A 256 -2.87 -4.70 -6.71
C ILE A 256 -2.34 -5.94 -6.01
N THR A 257 -1.01 -6.07 -5.95
CA THR A 257 -0.40 -7.18 -5.21
C THR A 257 -0.98 -7.15 -3.81
N SER A 258 -1.77 -8.13 -3.48
CA SER A 258 -2.32 -8.31 -2.14
C SER A 258 -1.18 -8.75 -1.23
N LEU A 259 -0.35 -7.80 -0.80
CA LEU A 259 0.30 -7.97 0.47
C LEU A 259 -0.86 -8.14 1.45
N ASP A 260 -0.90 -9.29 2.05
CA ASP A 260 -2.01 -9.76 2.86
C ASP A 260 -2.43 -8.71 3.91
N ASN A 261 -3.34 -7.82 3.51
CA ASN A 261 -3.82 -6.73 4.34
C ASN A 261 -4.87 -7.20 5.35
N SER A 262 -5.22 -8.48 5.33
CA SER A 262 -6.24 -9.04 6.22
C SER A 262 -5.82 -8.97 7.70
N GLU A 263 -4.55 -9.19 8.01
CA GLU A 263 -4.01 -9.02 9.37
C GLU A 263 -3.91 -7.54 9.77
N ASN A 264 -3.66 -6.65 8.82
CA ASN A 264 -3.51 -5.22 9.08
C ASN A 264 -4.85 -4.51 9.31
N MET A 265 -5.97 -5.03 8.83
CA MET A 265 -7.27 -4.38 8.98
C MET A 265 -7.62 -4.08 10.44
N ALA A 266 -7.32 -4.98 11.35
CA ALA A 266 -7.58 -4.79 12.80
C ALA A 266 -6.86 -3.55 13.37
N ASN A 267 -5.70 -3.20 12.83
CA ASN A 267 -4.89 -2.06 13.27
C ASN A 267 -5.53 -0.71 12.88
N PHE A 268 -6.51 -0.70 11.97
CA PHE A 268 -7.26 0.49 11.57
C PHE A 268 -8.55 0.71 12.35
N PHE A 269 -8.65 0.09 13.51
CA PHE A 269 -9.72 0.31 14.48
C PHE A 269 -9.09 0.64 15.84
N GLN A 270 -9.71 1.55 16.57
CA GLN A 270 -9.26 1.89 17.92
C GLN A 270 -10.45 2.01 18.88
N SER A 271 -10.20 2.03 20.20
CA SER A 271 -11.29 2.23 21.15
C SER A 271 -11.84 3.65 21.04
N LEU A 272 -13.15 3.83 21.30
CA LEU A 272 -13.76 5.16 21.32
C LEU A 272 -13.09 6.07 22.36
N TRP A 273 -12.64 5.48 23.48
CA TRP A 273 -11.95 6.23 24.53
C TRP A 273 -10.66 6.88 24.01
N VAL A 274 -9.80 6.13 23.36
CA VAL A 274 -8.57 6.64 22.72
C VAL A 274 -8.88 7.75 21.70
N THR A 275 -9.95 7.57 20.93
CA THR A 275 -10.36 8.54 19.89
C THR A 275 -10.74 9.91 20.47
N ILE A 276 -11.30 9.98 21.67
CA ILE A 276 -11.82 11.22 22.28
C ILE A 276 -11.04 11.70 23.50
N ASN A 277 -10.13 10.89 24.04
CA ASN A 277 -9.36 11.25 25.23
C ASN A 277 -8.19 12.18 24.86
N PRO A 278 -8.17 13.43 25.33
CA PRO A 278 -7.07 14.34 25.02
C PRO A 278 -5.72 13.94 25.64
N LEU A 279 -5.71 13.02 26.60
CA LEU A 279 -4.50 12.49 27.22
C LEU A 279 -3.85 11.37 26.40
N ASP A 280 -4.60 10.72 25.50
CA ASP A 280 -4.12 9.65 24.61
C ASP A 280 -3.76 10.19 23.21
N ARG A 281 -3.33 11.46 23.12
CA ARG A 281 -2.92 12.08 21.82
C ARG A 281 -1.57 11.59 21.31
N VAL A 282 -1.06 10.51 21.84
CA VAL A 282 0.24 9.98 21.46
C VAL A 282 0.15 9.37 20.09
N THR A 283 0.96 9.87 19.18
CA THR A 283 0.95 9.50 17.77
C THR A 283 2.13 8.63 17.38
N THR A 284 2.76 7.99 18.33
CA THR A 284 3.84 7.07 18.03
C THR A 284 3.34 5.93 17.12
N ASN A 285 3.94 5.81 15.95
CA ASN A 285 3.70 4.73 14.98
C ASN A 285 2.32 4.68 14.34
N ASN A 286 1.66 5.83 14.08
CA ASN A 286 0.33 5.87 13.46
C ASN A 286 -0.76 5.11 14.26
N SER A 287 -0.53 4.85 15.54
CA SER A 287 -1.39 3.97 16.34
C SER A 287 -2.58 4.68 16.96
N HIS A 288 -2.57 6.01 17.06
CA HIS A 288 -3.63 6.75 17.73
C HIS A 288 -4.17 7.91 16.89
N PHE A 289 -5.40 7.75 16.41
CA PHE A 289 -6.11 8.76 15.64
C PHE A 289 -7.03 9.57 16.55
N TYR A 290 -6.57 10.71 17.04
CA TYR A 290 -7.36 11.57 17.90
C TYR A 290 -8.38 12.36 17.09
N PHE A 291 -9.66 12.20 17.43
CA PHE A 291 -10.78 12.91 16.81
C PHE A 291 -10.99 14.31 17.40
N GLY A 292 -10.90 14.43 18.71
CA GLY A 292 -11.12 15.65 19.45
C GLY A 292 -12.25 15.55 20.46
N LEU A 293 -11.96 15.86 21.73
CA LEU A 293 -12.97 15.95 22.77
C LEU A 293 -13.98 17.08 22.48
N ALA A 294 -13.46 18.24 21.99
CA ALA A 294 -14.31 19.37 21.61
C ALA A 294 -15.27 19.02 20.49
N ALA A 295 -14.79 18.32 19.46
CA ALA A 295 -15.61 17.85 18.35
C ALA A 295 -16.66 16.82 18.80
N ALA A 296 -16.31 15.92 19.71
CA ALA A 296 -17.21 14.94 20.30
C ALA A 296 -18.31 15.64 21.13
N LEU A 297 -17.95 16.60 21.98
CA LEU A 297 -18.91 17.39 22.76
C LEU A 297 -19.85 18.19 21.85
N LEU A 298 -19.34 18.78 20.77
CA LEU A 298 -20.14 19.49 19.77
C LEU A 298 -21.11 18.52 19.08
N ALA A 299 -20.65 17.33 18.69
CA ALA A 299 -21.47 16.31 18.03
C ALA A 299 -22.62 15.84 18.92
N VAL A 300 -22.32 15.49 20.17
CA VAL A 300 -23.31 15.04 21.15
C VAL A 300 -24.32 16.16 21.46
N SER A 301 -23.83 17.38 21.71
CA SER A 301 -24.69 18.55 21.92
C SER A 301 -25.61 18.80 20.72
N GLY A 302 -25.06 18.73 19.50
CA GLY A 302 -25.83 18.92 18.27
C GLY A 302 -26.84 17.78 18.01
N MET A 303 -26.54 16.55 18.40
CA MET A 303 -27.48 15.42 18.32
C MET A 303 -28.70 15.61 19.22
N PHE A 304 -28.52 16.09 20.46
CA PHE A 304 -29.62 16.24 21.40
C PHE A 304 -30.34 17.59 21.25
N PHE A 305 -29.62 18.69 21.11
CA PHE A 305 -30.14 20.03 21.13
C PHE A 305 -30.21 20.73 19.76
N GLY A 306 -29.63 20.07 18.72
CA GLY A 306 -29.64 20.61 17.37
C GLY A 306 -31.03 20.63 16.75
N TYR A 307 -31.30 21.66 15.94
CA TYR A 307 -32.53 21.74 15.14
C TYR A 307 -32.60 20.60 14.11
N LYS A 308 -33.80 20.19 13.70
CA LYS A 308 -34.03 19.05 12.79
C LYS A 308 -33.10 19.04 11.56
N LYS A 309 -32.84 20.22 10.96
CA LYS A 309 -32.01 20.38 9.76
C LYS A 309 -30.48 20.14 10.01
N SER A 310 -29.98 20.40 11.22
CA SER A 310 -28.55 20.19 11.57
C SER A 310 -28.33 18.84 12.26
N ARG A 311 -29.33 18.31 12.95
CA ARG A 311 -29.26 17.08 13.75
C ARG A 311 -28.85 15.86 12.94
N ALA A 312 -29.34 15.74 11.69
CA ALA A 312 -29.01 14.61 10.82
C ALA A 312 -27.51 14.46 10.58
N GLY A 313 -26.79 15.56 10.35
CA GLY A 313 -25.34 15.50 10.14
C GLY A 313 -24.57 15.14 11.41
N PHE A 314 -24.99 15.61 12.58
CA PHE A 314 -24.39 15.18 13.84
C PHE A 314 -24.60 13.68 14.11
N ILE A 315 -25.81 13.15 13.85
CA ILE A 315 -26.09 11.72 13.99
C ILE A 315 -25.26 10.91 12.99
N ALA A 316 -25.19 11.33 11.72
CA ALA A 316 -24.37 10.67 10.70
C ALA A 316 -22.89 10.65 11.07
N ALA A 317 -22.39 11.76 11.59
CA ALA A 317 -21.00 11.86 12.05
C ALA A 317 -20.71 10.92 13.23
N ILE A 318 -21.62 10.83 14.21
CA ILE A 318 -21.48 9.93 15.34
C ILE A 318 -21.50 8.46 14.89
N ILE A 319 -22.42 8.09 13.97
CA ILE A 319 -22.45 6.73 13.40
C ILE A 319 -21.14 6.43 12.67
N THR A 320 -20.66 7.36 11.84
CA THR A 320 -19.39 7.23 11.12
C THR A 320 -18.23 7.05 12.09
N LEU A 321 -18.21 7.83 13.20
CA LEU A 321 -17.19 7.69 14.24
C LEU A 321 -17.25 6.34 14.96
N ILE A 322 -18.46 5.86 15.30
CA ILE A 322 -18.66 4.54 15.91
C ILE A 322 -18.13 3.43 14.98
N CYS A 323 -18.31 3.56 13.66
CA CYS A 323 -17.79 2.60 12.69
C CYS A 323 -16.25 2.49 12.70
N THR A 324 -15.53 3.48 13.24
CA THR A 324 -14.05 3.42 13.38
C THR A 324 -13.59 2.68 14.64
N THR A 325 -14.52 2.26 15.51
CA THR A 325 -14.18 1.64 16.79
C THR A 325 -13.97 0.14 16.69
N THR A 326 -13.12 -0.41 17.56
CA THR A 326 -12.86 -1.86 17.67
C THR A 326 -14.13 -2.68 17.86
N ALA A 327 -15.18 -2.11 18.47
CA ALA A 327 -16.48 -2.77 18.62
C ALA A 327 -17.16 -3.09 17.28
N MET A 328 -16.89 -2.33 16.23
CA MET A 328 -17.48 -2.52 14.89
C MET A 328 -16.63 -3.40 13.97
N TYR A 329 -15.40 -3.72 14.34
CA TYR A 329 -14.52 -4.59 13.54
C TYR A 329 -15.16 -5.95 13.18
N PRO A 330 -15.80 -6.71 14.11
CA PRO A 330 -16.41 -7.99 13.77
C PRO A 330 -17.53 -7.88 12.71
N VAL A 331 -18.22 -6.74 12.65
CA VAL A 331 -19.31 -6.48 11.71
C VAL A 331 -18.75 -6.04 10.34
N LEU A 332 -17.77 -5.13 10.36
CA LEU A 332 -17.26 -4.53 9.14
C LEU A 332 -16.33 -5.46 8.34
N LYS A 333 -15.62 -6.36 9.02
CA LYS A 333 -14.76 -7.36 8.34
C LYS A 333 -15.53 -8.33 7.42
N ILE A 334 -16.86 -8.46 7.61
CA ILE A 334 -17.70 -9.35 6.79
C ILE A 334 -18.06 -8.71 5.44
N LEU A 335 -17.91 -7.37 5.32
CA LEU A 335 -18.26 -6.67 4.08
C LEU A 335 -17.28 -6.99 2.94
N PRO A 336 -17.78 -7.23 1.71
CA PRO A 336 -16.92 -7.40 0.56
C PRO A 336 -16.00 -6.18 0.37
N GLY A 337 -14.71 -6.41 0.15
CA GLY A 337 -13.72 -5.33 0.01
C GLY A 337 -13.34 -4.63 1.32
N SER A 338 -13.71 -5.20 2.48
CA SER A 338 -13.40 -4.64 3.80
C SER A 338 -11.89 -4.46 4.04
N GLN A 339 -11.05 -5.32 3.45
CA GLN A 339 -9.60 -5.24 3.52
C GLN A 339 -9.03 -3.89 3.01
N TYR A 340 -9.78 -3.18 2.17
CA TYR A 340 -9.41 -1.85 1.66
C TYR A 340 -9.98 -0.69 2.49
N LEU A 341 -10.79 -0.97 3.52
CA LEU A 341 -11.45 0.04 4.37
C LEU A 341 -10.59 0.33 5.60
N TRP A 342 -9.78 1.35 5.51
CA TRP A 342 -8.97 1.85 6.61
C TRP A 342 -9.81 2.79 7.48
N MET A 343 -10.58 2.19 8.40
CA MET A 343 -11.69 2.83 9.11
C MET A 343 -11.30 4.09 9.89
N LEU A 344 -10.11 4.16 10.48
CA LEU A 344 -9.64 5.35 11.22
C LEU A 344 -9.56 6.60 10.33
N ARG A 345 -9.42 6.44 9.02
CA ARG A 345 -9.43 7.55 8.05
C ARG A 345 -10.81 8.19 7.86
N PHE A 346 -11.90 7.54 8.32
CA PHE A 346 -13.24 8.14 8.36
C PHE A 346 -13.36 9.27 9.40
N ILE A 347 -12.46 9.35 10.37
CA ILE A 347 -12.48 10.37 11.41
C ILE A 347 -12.55 11.79 10.80
N SER A 348 -11.77 12.07 9.76
CA SER A 348 -11.80 13.36 9.07
C SER A 348 -13.13 13.64 8.36
N ILE A 349 -13.81 12.59 7.87
CA ILE A 349 -15.13 12.71 7.23
C ILE A 349 -16.19 13.02 8.29
N ALA A 350 -16.18 12.30 9.42
CA ALA A 350 -17.06 12.59 10.55
C ALA A 350 -16.85 14.01 11.07
N LEU A 351 -15.60 14.45 11.18
CA LEU A 351 -15.25 15.81 11.58
C LEU A 351 -15.81 16.86 10.61
N CYS A 352 -15.68 16.64 9.30
CA CYS A 352 -16.25 17.52 8.29
C CYS A 352 -17.78 17.63 8.43
N MET A 353 -18.48 16.52 8.67
CA MET A 353 -19.93 16.50 8.90
C MET A 353 -20.32 17.27 10.16
N ILE A 354 -19.54 17.18 11.24
CA ILE A 354 -19.80 17.93 12.48
C ILE A 354 -19.63 19.43 12.24
N LEU A 355 -18.52 19.85 11.65
CA LEU A 355 -18.27 21.28 11.39
C LEU A 355 -19.29 21.85 10.41
N TYR A 356 -19.70 21.10 9.40
CA TYR A 356 -20.79 21.47 8.51
C TYR A 356 -22.12 21.61 9.26
N SER A 357 -22.46 20.64 10.13
CA SER A 357 -23.69 20.66 10.93
C SER A 357 -23.68 21.79 11.96
N PHE A 358 -22.51 22.13 12.50
CA PHE A 358 -22.33 23.30 13.36
C PHE A 358 -22.59 24.60 12.60
N LEU A 359 -22.10 24.71 11.38
CA LEU A 359 -22.37 25.83 10.49
C LEU A 359 -23.87 25.92 10.17
N LYS A 360 -24.58 24.79 10.07
CA LYS A 360 -26.01 24.70 9.77
C LYS A 360 -26.91 24.91 11.00
N TRP A 361 -26.34 24.86 12.20
CA TRP A 361 -27.09 25.05 13.46
C TRP A 361 -27.37 26.53 13.75
N ASP A 362 -28.40 27.09 13.09
CA ASP A 362 -28.78 28.51 13.12
C ASP A 362 -29.48 28.95 14.43
N THR A 363 -30.14 28.02 15.11
CA THR A 363 -30.83 28.27 16.40
C THR A 363 -29.90 28.32 17.61
N LEU A 364 -28.61 27.98 17.46
CA LEU A 364 -27.64 28.04 18.55
C LEU A 364 -27.35 29.50 18.96
N LYS A 365 -27.50 29.79 20.24
CA LYS A 365 -27.24 31.13 20.79
C LYS A 365 -25.78 31.56 20.56
N LYS A 366 -25.57 32.84 20.18
CA LYS A 366 -24.23 33.38 19.88
C LYS A 366 -23.16 33.09 20.95
N PRO A 367 -23.43 33.23 22.29
CA PRO A 367 -22.44 32.91 23.31
C PRO A 367 -21.99 31.43 23.26
N LEU A 368 -22.91 30.50 22.96
CA LEU A 368 -22.58 29.08 22.82
C LEU A 368 -21.78 28.80 21.54
N VAL A 369 -22.05 29.52 20.45
CA VAL A 369 -21.20 29.44 19.24
C VAL A 369 -19.78 29.85 19.58
N VAL A 370 -19.61 31.00 20.29
CA VAL A 370 -18.27 31.45 20.72
C VAL A 370 -17.60 30.43 21.65
N LEU A 371 -18.33 29.86 22.60
CA LEU A 371 -17.83 28.84 23.51
C LEU A 371 -17.32 27.62 22.75
N PHE A 372 -18.06 27.08 21.79
CA PHE A 372 -17.60 25.95 20.98
C PHE A 372 -16.37 26.32 20.14
N CYS A 373 -16.32 27.53 19.58
CA CYS A 373 -15.13 28.00 18.86
C CYS A 373 -13.89 28.02 19.77
N VAL A 374 -14.03 28.52 21.01
CA VAL A 374 -12.93 28.57 21.98
C VAL A 374 -12.47 27.16 22.40
N ILE A 375 -13.42 26.25 22.66
CA ILE A 375 -13.11 24.86 23.04
C ILE A 375 -12.42 24.13 21.88
N LEU A 376 -12.84 24.36 20.62
CA LEU A 376 -12.19 23.79 19.43
C LEU A 376 -10.74 24.26 19.30
N ILE A 377 -10.48 25.57 19.51
CA ILE A 377 -9.11 26.10 19.52
C ILE A 377 -8.28 25.46 20.64
N ALA A 378 -8.82 25.38 21.84
CA ALA A 378 -8.13 24.76 22.98
C ALA A 378 -7.78 23.29 22.73
N ASP A 379 -8.63 22.58 21.98
CA ASP A 379 -8.40 21.18 21.60
C ASP A 379 -7.37 21.00 20.49
N ILE A 380 -7.18 22.04 19.63
CA ILE A 380 -6.19 22.06 18.56
C ILE A 380 -4.77 22.33 19.08
N VAL A 381 -4.61 23.26 20.02
CA VAL A 381 -3.31 23.79 20.47
C VAL A 381 -2.29 22.69 20.81
N PRO A 382 -2.62 21.62 21.54
CA PRO A 382 -1.67 20.56 21.86
C PRO A 382 -1.21 19.73 20.64
N SER A 383 -1.88 19.83 19.49
CA SER A 383 -1.51 19.12 18.26
C SER A 383 -0.67 19.97 17.30
N LEU A 384 -0.47 21.24 17.57
CA LEU A 384 0.33 22.14 16.72
C LEU A 384 1.79 21.73 16.57
N PRO A 385 2.47 21.11 17.57
CA PRO A 385 3.82 20.59 17.40
C PRO A 385 3.99 19.60 16.24
N LEU A 386 2.90 18.94 15.79
CA LEU A 386 2.93 18.08 14.60
C LEU A 386 3.35 18.84 13.32
N ILE A 387 3.21 20.17 13.28
CA ILE A 387 3.57 21.01 12.14
C ILE A 387 5.09 21.19 12.04
N THR A 388 5.76 21.33 13.18
CA THR A 388 7.19 21.66 13.22
C THR A 388 8.09 20.45 13.04
N GLY A 389 7.57 19.24 13.23
CA GLY A 389 8.42 18.06 13.27
C GLY A 389 9.49 18.09 14.36
N ASP A 390 9.51 19.17 15.18
CA ASP A 390 10.42 19.29 16.31
C ASP A 390 10.17 18.11 17.26
N GLY A 391 11.15 17.28 17.45
CA GLY A 391 11.19 16.21 18.45
C GLY A 391 11.13 16.73 19.90
N ASN A 392 10.56 17.89 20.12
CA ASN A 392 10.22 18.38 21.42
C ASN A 392 9.07 17.56 21.96
N ASN A 393 9.45 16.47 22.63
CA ASN A 393 8.55 15.69 23.46
C ASN A 393 7.84 16.62 24.43
N ILE A 394 6.59 16.98 24.14
CA ILE A 394 5.73 17.52 25.20
C ILE A 394 5.31 16.30 26.01
N SER A 395 6.15 15.91 26.95
CA SER A 395 5.81 14.90 27.93
C SER A 395 4.85 15.49 28.95
N VAL A 396 3.62 15.05 28.94
CA VAL A 396 2.68 15.35 30.03
C VAL A 396 2.66 14.15 30.96
N SER A 397 3.32 14.25 32.08
CA SER A 397 3.26 13.24 33.13
C SER A 397 2.19 13.58 34.15
N LYS A 398 1.21 12.70 34.32
CA LYS A 398 0.20 12.80 35.38
C LYS A 398 -0.08 11.40 35.95
N ASN A 399 0.03 11.25 37.25
CA ASN A 399 -0.22 10.00 37.99
C ASN A 399 0.62 8.80 37.49
N GLY A 400 1.89 9.02 37.13
CA GLY A 400 2.79 7.96 36.64
C GLY A 400 2.58 7.56 35.18
N ILE A 401 1.70 8.23 34.46
CA ILE A 401 1.49 8.05 33.02
C ILE A 401 2.21 9.21 32.32
N THR A 402 3.23 8.89 31.55
CA THR A 402 3.91 9.85 30.67
C THR A 402 3.33 9.72 29.27
N ILE A 403 2.84 10.81 28.72
CA ILE A 403 2.35 10.88 27.35
C ILE A 403 3.35 11.71 26.58
N ASP A 404 4.08 11.05 25.69
CA ASP A 404 4.98 11.71 24.76
C ASP A 404 4.22 12.12 23.52
N TYR A 405 4.10 13.44 23.29
CA TYR A 405 3.65 14.00 22.03
C TYR A 405 4.77 13.88 21.03
N ASN A 406 4.65 12.83 20.29
CA ASN A 406 5.28 12.55 19.04
C ASN A 406 6.68 13.05 18.75
N ASN A 407 7.57 12.13 18.82
CA ASN A 407 8.81 12.05 18.11
C ASN A 407 8.60 11.55 16.69
N ASN A 408 8.12 12.35 15.81
CA ASN A 408 8.48 12.14 14.42
C ASN A 408 9.91 12.66 14.28
N ASP A 409 10.89 11.81 14.51
CA ASP A 409 12.18 11.98 13.87
C ASP A 409 11.88 12.25 12.41
N SER A 410 12.22 13.45 11.95
CA SER A 410 11.93 13.82 10.57
C SER A 410 12.64 12.83 9.66
N ALA A 411 12.00 12.40 8.59
CA ALA A 411 12.67 11.55 7.60
C ALA A 411 13.90 12.26 7.04
N TRP A 412 13.88 13.60 7.02
CA TRP A 412 14.98 14.46 6.60
C TRP A 412 16.17 14.38 7.51
N ASP A 413 15.98 14.41 8.84
CA ASP A 413 17.09 14.24 9.78
C ASP A 413 17.76 12.90 9.59
N ARG A 414 16.95 11.85 9.39
CA ARG A 414 17.49 10.50 9.11
C ARG A 414 18.17 10.43 7.75
N LEU A 415 17.62 11.10 6.73
CA LEU A 415 18.24 11.18 5.40
C LEU A 415 19.53 11.96 5.45
N ASP A 416 19.55 13.16 6.07
CA ASP A 416 20.74 14.00 6.19
C ASP A 416 21.85 13.30 6.96
N GLU A 417 21.56 12.67 8.11
CA GLU A 417 22.53 11.93 8.88
C GLU A 417 23.10 10.75 8.10
N GLN A 418 22.28 10.07 7.32
CA GLN A 418 22.69 8.88 6.57
C GLN A 418 23.26 9.19 5.18
N GLN A 419 22.76 10.22 4.48
CA GLN A 419 23.31 10.69 3.21
C GLN A 419 24.70 11.31 3.37
N ASN A 420 24.97 11.98 4.49
CA ASN A 420 26.29 12.46 4.84
C ASN A 420 27.28 11.36 5.22
N SER A 421 26.84 10.12 5.34
CA SER A 421 27.74 8.99 5.55
C SER A 421 28.58 8.77 4.28
N THR A 422 29.90 8.79 4.44
CA THR A 422 30.84 8.52 3.34
C THR A 422 30.59 7.16 2.68
N LEU A 423 30.07 6.18 3.43
CA LEU A 423 29.80 4.84 2.93
C LEU A 423 28.55 4.82 2.02
N ILE A 424 27.54 5.61 2.33
CA ILE A 424 26.34 5.73 1.47
C ILE A 424 26.68 6.44 0.17
N ALA A 425 27.46 7.54 0.24
CA ALA A 425 27.96 8.22 -0.95
C ALA A 425 28.83 7.28 -1.82
N GLN A 426 29.64 6.43 -1.18
CA GLN A 426 30.43 5.39 -1.87
C GLN A 426 29.51 4.38 -2.54
N ALA A 427 28.46 3.90 -1.86
CA ALA A 427 27.47 2.98 -2.43
C ALA A 427 26.81 3.57 -3.66
N GLN A 428 26.36 4.84 -3.59
CA GLN A 428 25.76 5.56 -4.73
C GLN A 428 26.74 5.64 -5.90
N SER A 429 28.00 6.01 -5.65
CA SER A 429 29.02 6.18 -6.69
C SER A 429 29.46 4.87 -7.37
N LEU A 430 29.39 3.75 -6.66
CA LEU A 430 29.75 2.43 -7.17
C LEU A 430 28.62 1.77 -7.96
N THR A 431 27.37 2.12 -7.69
CA THR A 431 26.22 1.48 -8.32
C THR A 431 26.09 1.92 -9.78
N LYS A 432 26.23 0.96 -10.69
CA LYS A 432 26.00 1.14 -12.14
C LYS A 432 24.62 0.64 -12.55
N GLN A 433 24.16 -0.45 -11.94
CA GLN A 433 22.92 -1.11 -12.28
C GLN A 433 21.82 -0.83 -11.24
N ARG A 434 21.91 -1.48 -10.09
CA ARG A 434 20.93 -1.35 -9.01
C ARG A 434 21.58 -1.52 -7.65
N LEU A 435 21.03 -0.79 -6.69
CA LEU A 435 21.37 -0.91 -5.28
C LEU A 435 20.35 -1.79 -4.56
N THR A 436 20.84 -2.67 -3.70
CA THR A 436 20.03 -3.36 -2.69
C THR A 436 20.36 -2.81 -1.30
N LEU A 437 19.35 -2.34 -0.57
CA LEU A 437 19.48 -1.99 0.85
C LEU A 437 18.80 -3.07 1.70
N LEU A 438 19.56 -3.69 2.60
CA LEU A 438 19.05 -4.70 3.53
C LEU A 438 19.08 -4.15 4.95
N ASP A 439 17.95 -3.66 5.40
CA ASP A 439 17.70 -3.14 6.74
C ASP A 439 16.21 -3.23 7.10
N ASP A 440 15.86 -2.93 8.35
CA ASP A 440 14.47 -2.94 8.80
C ASP A 440 13.63 -1.81 8.14
N SER A 441 14.26 -0.81 7.50
CA SER A 441 13.60 0.35 6.90
C SER A 441 13.39 0.25 5.38
N SER A 442 14.07 -0.68 4.72
CA SER A 442 13.99 -0.86 3.25
C SER A 442 12.58 -1.23 2.77
N LEU A 443 11.72 -1.66 3.67
CA LEU A 443 10.33 -1.98 3.40
C LEU A 443 9.40 -0.76 3.49
N GLY A 444 9.89 0.39 3.93
CA GLY A 444 9.14 1.64 4.07
C GLY A 444 9.55 2.70 3.03
N SER A 445 8.77 3.76 2.97
CA SER A 445 9.03 4.89 2.05
C SER A 445 10.35 5.59 2.32
N THR A 446 10.81 5.62 3.58
CA THR A 446 12.07 6.26 3.97
C THR A 446 13.28 5.53 3.41
N GLY A 447 13.27 4.18 3.41
CA GLY A 447 14.38 3.38 2.90
C GLY A 447 14.74 3.70 1.45
N ALA A 448 13.73 3.96 0.61
CA ALA A 448 13.93 4.30 -0.79
C ALA A 448 14.78 5.57 -1.00
N PHE A 449 14.80 6.47 -0.02
CA PHE A 449 15.51 7.75 -0.09
C PHE A 449 16.82 7.79 0.68
N LEU A 450 17.13 6.79 1.51
CA LEU A 450 18.37 6.74 2.28
C LEU A 450 19.62 6.71 1.41
N VAL A 451 19.50 6.16 0.22
CA VAL A 451 20.61 5.91 -0.72
C VAL A 451 20.38 6.60 -2.07
N SER A 452 19.32 7.39 -2.18
CA SER A 452 18.99 8.16 -3.39
C SER A 452 19.34 9.63 -3.16
N ASP A 453 20.05 10.26 -4.09
CA ASP A 453 20.07 11.71 -4.18
C ASP A 453 18.79 12.17 -4.90
N TRP A 454 18.25 13.32 -4.51
CA TRP A 454 17.03 13.88 -5.08
C TRP A 454 17.15 14.21 -6.58
N ASN A 455 18.35 14.56 -7.02
CA ASN A 455 18.63 14.91 -8.41
C ASN A 455 19.22 13.76 -9.23
N GLU A 456 19.84 12.78 -8.59
CA GLU A 456 20.53 11.65 -9.20
C GLU A 456 20.19 10.35 -8.45
N SER A 457 18.92 9.96 -8.49
CA SER A 457 18.47 8.72 -7.88
C SER A 457 19.18 7.51 -8.50
N VAL A 458 19.64 6.60 -7.65
CA VAL A 458 20.26 5.34 -8.06
C VAL A 458 19.16 4.29 -8.23
N PRO A 459 19.08 3.54 -9.33
CA PRO A 459 18.14 2.46 -9.49
C PRO A 459 18.28 1.44 -8.34
N ALA A 460 17.13 0.95 -7.83
CA ALA A 460 17.12 0.08 -6.66
C ALA A 460 16.15 -1.10 -6.82
N VAL A 461 16.44 -2.19 -6.10
CA VAL A 461 15.53 -3.34 -6.00
C VAL A 461 14.45 -3.15 -4.92
N PHE A 462 14.45 -2.02 -4.25
CA PHE A 462 13.48 -1.60 -3.23
C PHE A 462 12.91 -0.22 -3.58
N GLY A 463 11.91 0.21 -2.84
CA GLY A 463 11.26 1.49 -3.10
C GLY A 463 10.11 1.75 -2.12
N ALA A 464 9.24 2.71 -2.45
CA ALA A 464 8.00 2.95 -1.73
C ALA A 464 6.79 2.51 -2.59
N GLY A 465 5.63 2.24 -1.95
CA GLY A 465 4.42 1.84 -2.67
C GLY A 465 4.49 0.42 -3.21
N ARG A 466 4.84 -0.53 -2.35
CA ARG A 466 4.99 -1.96 -2.69
C ARG A 466 3.79 -2.57 -3.43
N GLU A 467 2.61 -2.03 -3.19
CA GLU A 467 1.34 -2.50 -3.75
C GLU A 467 1.28 -2.40 -5.29
N ALA A 468 2.06 -1.50 -5.87
CA ALA A 468 2.13 -1.31 -7.31
C ALA A 468 3.28 -2.09 -7.99
N ALA A 469 4.09 -2.82 -7.22
CA ALA A 469 5.30 -3.45 -7.70
C ALA A 469 5.22 -4.97 -7.64
N ASN A 470 5.19 -5.63 -8.80
CA ASN A 470 5.16 -7.10 -8.89
C ASN A 470 6.40 -7.77 -8.28
N THR A 471 7.53 -7.06 -8.25
CA THR A 471 8.82 -7.51 -7.69
C THR A 471 9.04 -7.14 -6.23
N SER A 472 8.10 -6.43 -5.60
CA SER A 472 8.24 -5.98 -4.20
C SER A 472 8.42 -7.13 -3.19
N THR A 473 7.94 -8.33 -3.51
CA THR A 473 8.15 -9.53 -2.70
C THR A 473 9.62 -9.93 -2.61
N ASN A 474 10.44 -9.58 -3.61
CA ASN A 474 11.86 -9.93 -3.62
C ASN A 474 12.62 -9.26 -2.47
N ILE A 475 12.41 -7.96 -2.22
CA ILE A 475 13.12 -7.29 -1.12
C ILE A 475 12.66 -7.81 0.25
N VAL A 476 11.39 -8.21 0.38
CA VAL A 476 10.87 -8.85 1.60
C VAL A 476 11.59 -10.19 1.84
N ARG A 477 11.71 -10.99 0.79
CA ARG A 477 12.41 -12.29 0.86
C ARG A 477 13.90 -12.13 1.15
N LEU A 478 14.57 -11.12 0.56
CA LEU A 478 15.98 -10.83 0.83
C LEU A 478 16.19 -10.43 2.30
N ASN A 479 15.37 -9.54 2.86
CA ASN A 479 15.46 -9.17 4.27
C ASN A 479 15.19 -10.37 5.20
N ARG A 480 14.23 -11.23 4.86
CA ARG A 480 13.96 -12.46 5.60
C ARG A 480 15.17 -13.40 5.52
N ALA A 481 15.67 -13.67 4.33
CA ALA A 481 16.84 -14.54 4.14
C ALA A 481 18.08 -14.01 4.88
N LEU A 482 18.27 -12.69 4.93
CA LEU A 482 19.32 -12.07 5.72
C LEU A 482 19.14 -12.36 7.22
N SER A 483 17.91 -12.17 7.74
CA SER A 483 17.60 -12.44 9.15
C SER A 483 17.74 -13.92 9.49
N ASP A 484 17.47 -14.78 8.53
CA ASP A 484 17.55 -16.24 8.65
C ASP A 484 18.99 -16.79 8.43
N GLY A 485 19.98 -15.93 8.09
CA GLY A 485 21.36 -16.35 7.85
C GLY A 485 21.60 -17.05 6.51
N SER A 486 20.63 -17.04 5.60
CA SER A 486 20.69 -17.65 4.25
C SER A 486 21.48 -16.75 3.28
N TYR A 487 22.74 -16.43 3.61
CA TYR A 487 23.53 -15.42 2.91
C TYR A 487 23.84 -15.77 1.44
N TYR A 488 24.04 -17.05 1.11
CA TYR A 488 24.24 -17.48 -0.27
C TYR A 488 23.05 -17.13 -1.15
N TYR A 489 21.83 -17.34 -0.62
CA TYR A 489 20.60 -16.89 -1.32
C TYR A 489 20.55 -15.37 -1.46
N VAL A 490 20.88 -14.64 -0.40
CA VAL A 490 20.84 -13.17 -0.41
C VAL A 490 21.66 -12.59 -1.55
N PHE A 491 22.92 -13.03 -1.69
CA PHE A 491 23.81 -12.47 -2.72
C PHE A 491 23.53 -13.01 -4.12
N ASP A 492 23.23 -14.31 -4.28
CA ASP A 492 22.85 -14.85 -5.59
C ASP A 492 21.55 -14.22 -6.10
N ARG A 493 20.56 -14.07 -5.22
CA ARG A 493 19.29 -13.44 -5.57
C ARG A 493 19.44 -11.96 -5.87
N SER A 494 20.27 -11.23 -5.10
CA SER A 494 20.59 -9.83 -5.41
C SER A 494 21.20 -9.70 -6.81
N ARG A 495 22.09 -10.60 -7.19
CA ARG A 495 22.67 -10.66 -8.53
C ARG A 495 21.63 -10.93 -9.62
N GLU A 496 20.68 -11.84 -9.39
CA GLU A 496 19.56 -12.10 -10.30
C GLU A 496 18.68 -10.88 -10.51
N LEU A 497 18.51 -10.06 -9.45
CA LEU A 497 17.76 -8.80 -9.50
C LEU A 497 18.56 -7.65 -10.15
N GLY A 498 19.75 -7.91 -10.67
CA GLY A 498 20.61 -6.92 -11.30
C GLY A 498 21.30 -5.99 -10.30
N SER A 499 21.39 -6.37 -9.03
CA SER A 499 22.08 -5.54 -8.03
C SER A 499 23.58 -5.78 -8.13
N ASP A 500 24.33 -4.74 -8.46
CA ASP A 500 25.81 -4.74 -8.43
C ASP A 500 26.34 -4.19 -7.10
N THR A 501 25.48 -3.57 -6.29
CA THR A 501 25.85 -3.00 -4.99
C THR A 501 24.83 -3.41 -3.93
N VAL A 502 25.33 -3.95 -2.79
CA VAL A 502 24.51 -4.39 -1.67
C VAL A 502 24.98 -3.70 -0.40
N LEU A 503 24.09 -2.95 0.23
CA LEU A 503 24.33 -2.27 1.49
C LEU A 503 23.55 -2.96 2.61
N VAL A 504 24.24 -3.49 3.61
CA VAL A 504 23.67 -4.27 4.71
C VAL A 504 23.85 -3.53 6.03
N LYS A 505 22.76 -3.37 6.79
CA LYS A 505 22.77 -2.78 8.12
C LYS A 505 23.21 -3.81 9.16
N LEU A 506 24.33 -3.56 9.83
CA LEU A 506 24.94 -4.53 10.77
C LEU A 506 24.07 -4.81 12.02
N SER A 507 23.24 -3.85 12.45
CA SER A 507 22.35 -4.08 13.60
C SER A 507 21.29 -5.15 13.31
N VAL A 508 20.91 -5.38 12.06
CA VAL A 508 19.98 -6.46 11.67
C VAL A 508 20.64 -7.80 11.88
N ILE A 509 21.89 -7.97 11.45
CA ILE A 509 22.66 -9.22 11.62
C ILE A 509 22.90 -9.51 13.09
N ALA A 510 23.33 -8.51 13.87
CA ALA A 510 23.59 -8.66 15.30
C ALA A 510 22.34 -9.10 16.09
N LYS A 511 21.15 -8.63 15.67
CA LYS A 511 19.87 -8.98 16.28
C LYS A 511 19.57 -10.48 16.23
N TYR A 512 20.03 -11.16 15.19
CA TYR A 512 19.78 -12.59 14.98
C TYR A 512 20.98 -13.48 15.35
N GLY A 513 22.06 -12.91 15.91
CA GLY A 513 23.25 -13.65 16.34
C GLY A 513 24.09 -14.23 15.20
N SER A 514 23.91 -13.70 13.99
CA SER A 514 24.55 -14.20 12.77
C SER A 514 26.00 -13.67 12.60
N SER A 515 26.79 -14.36 11.78
CA SER A 515 28.20 -14.05 11.56
C SER A 515 28.42 -13.17 10.35
N VAL A 516 29.08 -12.03 10.53
CA VAL A 516 29.53 -11.15 9.43
C VAL A 516 30.55 -11.87 8.54
N TYR A 517 31.37 -12.74 9.11
CA TYR A 517 32.34 -13.53 8.37
C TYR A 517 31.65 -14.49 7.37
N ASP A 518 30.62 -15.21 7.80
CA ASP A 518 29.89 -16.14 6.92
C ASP A 518 29.18 -15.35 5.79
N MET A 519 28.69 -14.14 6.09
CA MET A 519 28.15 -13.25 5.10
C MET A 519 29.18 -12.81 4.05
N ASP A 520 30.43 -12.49 4.48
CA ASP A 520 31.53 -12.14 3.56
C ASP A 520 31.89 -13.31 2.65
N VAL A 521 31.92 -14.54 3.20
CA VAL A 521 32.23 -15.77 2.45
C VAL A 521 31.16 -15.99 1.37
N ALA A 522 29.89 -15.85 1.72
CA ALA A 522 28.79 -16.03 0.78
C ALA A 522 28.76 -14.92 -0.31
N ALA A 523 29.03 -13.66 0.06
CA ALA A 523 29.17 -12.56 -0.87
C ALA A 523 30.26 -12.85 -1.93
N LYS A 524 31.43 -13.26 -1.46
CA LYS A 524 32.56 -13.61 -2.33
C LYS A 524 32.24 -14.77 -3.27
N ALA A 525 31.54 -15.80 -2.78
CA ALA A 525 31.10 -16.92 -3.61
C ALA A 525 30.16 -16.50 -4.72
N SER A 526 29.36 -15.46 -4.50
CA SER A 526 28.43 -14.88 -5.49
C SER A 526 29.07 -13.81 -6.39
N GLY A 527 30.36 -13.52 -6.21
CA GLY A 527 31.12 -12.56 -7.03
C GLY A 527 31.19 -11.14 -6.47
N TYR A 528 30.73 -10.90 -5.25
CA TYR A 528 30.85 -9.60 -4.58
C TYR A 528 32.10 -9.51 -3.73
N GLU A 529 32.67 -8.31 -3.67
CA GLU A 529 33.76 -7.99 -2.76
C GLU A 529 33.32 -6.94 -1.73
N VAL A 530 33.94 -6.95 -0.56
CA VAL A 530 33.70 -5.93 0.47
C VAL A 530 34.33 -4.62 -0.01
N ALA A 531 33.49 -3.65 -0.40
CA ALA A 531 33.93 -2.33 -0.86
C ALA A 531 34.12 -1.34 0.29
N GLY A 532 33.43 -1.55 1.42
CA GLY A 532 33.56 -0.66 2.58
C GLY A 532 32.76 -1.16 3.78
N ALA A 533 33.09 -0.59 4.94
CA ALA A 533 32.36 -0.87 6.18
C ALA A 533 32.50 0.30 7.15
N ASN A 534 31.47 0.52 7.96
CA ASN A 534 31.52 1.38 9.14
C ASN A 534 30.84 0.68 10.33
N ALA A 535 30.57 1.40 11.41
CA ALA A 535 29.94 0.81 12.59
C ALA A 535 28.47 0.40 12.35
N ALA A 536 27.79 0.97 11.35
CA ALA A 536 26.38 0.74 11.09
C ALA A 536 26.12 -0.15 9.87
N TYR A 537 26.95 -0.05 8.82
CA TYR A 537 26.72 -0.70 7.54
C TYR A 537 27.95 -1.45 7.02
N ARG A 538 27.70 -2.45 6.16
CA ARG A 538 28.70 -3.14 5.37
C ARG A 538 28.28 -3.08 3.90
N LEU A 539 29.20 -2.63 3.05
CA LEU A 539 29.01 -2.41 1.62
C LEU A 539 29.72 -3.50 0.82
N TYR A 540 28.97 -4.14 -0.04
CA TYR A 540 29.46 -5.09 -1.03
C TYR A 540 29.26 -4.53 -2.43
N HIS A 541 30.21 -4.79 -3.31
CA HIS A 541 30.14 -4.39 -4.71
C HIS A 541 30.68 -5.50 -5.62
N MET A 542 30.07 -5.63 -6.78
CA MET A 542 30.50 -6.52 -7.85
C MET A 542 30.70 -5.67 -9.13
N ASP A 543 31.90 -5.70 -9.69
CA ASP A 543 32.15 -5.00 -10.94
C ASP A 543 31.37 -5.65 -12.10
N THR A 544 30.62 -4.87 -12.85
CA THR A 544 29.72 -5.32 -13.91
C THR A 544 29.78 -4.40 -15.14
N TYR A 545 29.11 -4.82 -16.22
CA TYR A 545 28.84 -3.97 -17.38
C TYR A 545 27.88 -2.82 -17.02
N ASP A 546 27.88 -1.76 -17.80
CA ASP A 546 26.97 -0.61 -17.60
C ASP A 546 25.51 -1.02 -17.80
N ASN A 547 25.22 -1.96 -18.70
CA ASN A 547 23.94 -2.65 -18.82
C ASN A 547 24.19 -4.14 -18.71
N CYS A 548 23.81 -4.72 -17.59
CA CYS A 548 24.13 -6.11 -17.25
C CYS A 548 22.87 -6.93 -17.01
N GLY A 549 22.73 -7.99 -17.79
CA GLY A 549 21.78 -9.06 -17.54
C GLY A 549 22.45 -10.30 -16.98
N THR A 550 21.65 -11.33 -16.72
CA THR A 550 22.17 -12.63 -16.28
C THR A 550 21.60 -13.76 -17.13
N VAL A 551 22.47 -14.74 -17.45
CA VAL A 551 22.07 -16.04 -17.97
C VAL A 551 22.36 -17.08 -16.90
N SER A 552 21.35 -17.85 -16.51
CA SER A 552 21.44 -18.81 -15.41
C SER A 552 21.15 -20.21 -15.89
N SER A 553 21.89 -21.20 -15.35
CA SER A 553 21.64 -22.62 -15.52
C SER A 553 21.56 -23.29 -14.16
N TYR A 554 20.51 -24.08 -13.98
CA TYR A 554 20.24 -24.82 -12.75
C TYR A 554 20.26 -26.31 -13.01
N GLU A 555 20.71 -27.08 -12.05
CA GLU A 555 20.69 -28.53 -12.08
C GLU A 555 19.41 -29.11 -11.47
N ALA A 556 18.78 -28.37 -10.57
CA ALA A 556 17.54 -28.73 -9.91
C ALA A 556 16.44 -27.70 -10.13
N ILE A 557 15.19 -28.15 -10.24
CA ILE A 557 14.01 -27.32 -10.37
C ILE A 557 12.97 -27.69 -9.32
N GLY A 558 12.37 -26.69 -8.70
CA GLY A 558 11.31 -26.85 -7.72
C GLY A 558 9.94 -26.40 -8.25
N ILE A 559 8.92 -27.21 -8.05
CA ILE A 559 7.53 -26.97 -8.45
C ILE A 559 6.64 -26.96 -7.21
N GLY A 560 5.87 -25.89 -7.04
CA GLY A 560 4.91 -25.75 -5.95
C GLY A 560 5.20 -24.61 -5.00
N SER A 561 4.21 -24.24 -4.21
CA SER A 561 4.20 -23.11 -3.29
C SER A 561 5.22 -23.21 -2.14
N GLY A 562 5.75 -24.39 -1.86
CA GLY A 562 6.83 -24.62 -0.88
C GLY A 562 8.24 -24.39 -1.41
N THR A 563 8.40 -24.26 -2.73
CA THR A 563 9.72 -24.11 -3.37
C THR A 563 10.48 -22.86 -2.93
N PRO A 564 9.84 -21.68 -2.72
CA PRO A 564 10.57 -20.51 -2.24
C PRO A 564 11.31 -20.69 -0.91
N LEU A 565 10.81 -21.55 -0.05
CA LEU A 565 11.49 -21.86 1.22
C LEU A 565 12.70 -22.78 1.01
N ILE A 566 12.59 -23.71 0.05
CA ILE A 566 13.67 -24.63 -0.32
C ILE A 566 14.79 -23.84 -1.00
N SER A 567 14.48 -23.01 -2.00
CA SER A 567 15.48 -22.20 -2.71
C SER A 567 16.19 -21.19 -1.79
N GLN A 568 15.50 -20.65 -0.77
CA GLN A 568 16.12 -19.80 0.24
C GLN A 568 17.23 -20.56 1.02
N SER A 569 17.03 -21.83 1.32
CA SER A 569 18.01 -22.68 2.00
C SER A 569 19.01 -23.36 1.06
N PHE A 570 18.61 -23.59 -0.21
CA PHE A 570 19.38 -24.26 -1.26
C PHE A 570 19.31 -23.45 -2.55
N PRO A 571 20.14 -22.42 -2.73
CA PRO A 571 20.04 -21.44 -3.83
C PRO A 571 20.18 -22.04 -5.23
N ALA A 572 20.78 -23.24 -5.36
CA ALA A 572 20.91 -23.96 -6.62
C ALA A 572 19.60 -24.55 -7.14
N VAL A 573 18.48 -24.43 -6.41
CA VAL A 573 17.16 -24.85 -6.82
C VAL A 573 16.46 -23.72 -7.56
N GLU A 574 16.06 -23.98 -8.80
CA GLU A 574 15.29 -23.05 -9.62
C GLU A 574 13.82 -23.00 -9.17
N GLU A 575 13.27 -21.80 -8.98
CA GLU A 575 11.86 -21.60 -8.67
C GLU A 575 11.02 -21.52 -9.96
N THR A 576 9.82 -22.06 -9.93
CA THR A 576 8.85 -22.00 -11.03
C THR A 576 7.70 -21.07 -10.74
N ASP A 577 7.07 -20.53 -11.79
CA ASP A 577 5.90 -19.63 -11.66
C ASP A 577 4.57 -20.39 -11.50
N SER A 578 4.48 -21.67 -11.94
CA SER A 578 3.28 -22.50 -11.78
C SER A 578 3.49 -23.61 -10.76
N ASP A 579 2.52 -23.75 -9.85
CA ASP A 579 2.47 -24.83 -8.87
C ASP A 579 1.83 -26.10 -9.47
N ASN A 580 1.22 -26.03 -10.66
CA ASN A 580 0.50 -27.12 -11.29
C ASN A 580 1.46 -27.99 -12.10
N LEU A 581 1.65 -29.24 -11.69
CA LEU A 581 2.57 -30.17 -12.34
C LEU A 581 2.15 -30.50 -13.80
N ASN A 582 0.85 -30.39 -14.13
CA ASN A 582 0.36 -30.62 -15.49
C ASN A 582 0.69 -29.50 -16.49
N ASP A 583 1.20 -28.37 -16.03
CA ASP A 583 1.69 -27.27 -16.88
C ASP A 583 3.07 -27.57 -17.48
N TYR A 584 3.75 -28.61 -16.99
CA TYR A 584 5.09 -28.97 -17.42
C TYR A 584 5.10 -30.24 -18.29
N THR A 585 5.98 -30.24 -19.28
CA THR A 585 6.20 -31.43 -20.15
C THR A 585 7.44 -32.20 -19.69
N TYR A 586 7.51 -33.47 -20.13
CA TYR A 586 8.68 -34.30 -19.91
C TYR A 586 9.95 -33.65 -20.48
N GLU A 587 9.87 -33.06 -21.67
CA GLU A 587 11.00 -32.42 -22.37
C GLU A 587 11.53 -31.17 -21.63
N GLN A 588 10.66 -30.49 -20.87
CA GLN A 588 11.07 -29.38 -20.04
C GLN A 588 11.81 -29.87 -18.80
N LEU A 589 11.23 -30.84 -18.07
CA LEU A 589 11.74 -31.30 -16.79
C LEU A 589 12.93 -32.27 -16.91
N SER A 590 13.04 -33.04 -18.00
CA SER A 590 14.16 -33.96 -18.23
C SER A 590 15.52 -33.29 -18.46
N LYS A 591 15.53 -31.95 -18.60
CA LYS A 591 16.78 -31.16 -18.69
C LYS A 591 17.48 -31.00 -17.34
N TYR A 592 16.76 -31.21 -16.26
CA TYR A 592 17.29 -31.10 -14.90
C TYR A 592 17.73 -32.45 -14.39
N LYS A 593 18.74 -32.46 -13.53
CA LYS A 593 19.16 -33.68 -12.84
C LYS A 593 18.17 -34.05 -11.75
N GLU A 594 17.49 -33.03 -11.17
CA GLU A 594 16.58 -33.21 -10.07
C GLU A 594 15.32 -32.33 -10.23
N VAL A 595 14.17 -32.91 -9.86
CA VAL A 595 12.87 -32.24 -9.79
C VAL A 595 12.35 -32.34 -8.35
N ILE A 596 12.05 -31.21 -7.74
CA ILE A 596 11.59 -31.11 -6.35
C ILE A 596 10.13 -30.66 -6.36
N LEU A 597 9.26 -31.42 -5.72
CA LEU A 597 7.83 -31.14 -5.60
C LEU A 597 7.52 -30.76 -4.14
N ALA A 598 7.09 -29.50 -3.90
CA ALA A 598 6.77 -29.02 -2.57
C ALA A 598 5.55 -28.08 -2.60
N GLY A 599 4.43 -28.53 -2.06
CA GLY A 599 3.17 -27.80 -2.12
C GLY A 599 2.64 -27.63 -3.54
N PHE A 600 2.87 -28.63 -4.40
CA PHE A 600 2.45 -28.67 -5.79
C PHE A 600 0.96 -29.00 -5.92
N THR A 601 0.39 -28.69 -7.07
CA THR A 601 -0.98 -29.04 -7.47
C THR A 601 -0.97 -29.85 -8.76
N TYR A 602 -2.12 -30.43 -9.10
CA TYR A 602 -2.37 -31.08 -10.39
C TYR A 602 -3.86 -31.00 -10.76
N ASP A 603 -4.15 -30.90 -12.04
CA ASP A 603 -5.51 -31.02 -12.59
C ASP A 603 -5.85 -32.48 -12.88
N ASP A 604 -4.88 -33.23 -13.41
CA ASP A 604 -4.97 -34.66 -13.72
C ASP A 604 -3.87 -35.43 -12.94
N LYS A 605 -4.31 -36.18 -11.94
CA LYS A 605 -3.44 -36.96 -11.05
C LYS A 605 -2.70 -38.06 -11.82
N ASP A 606 -3.42 -38.80 -12.70
CA ASP A 606 -2.83 -39.96 -13.41
C ASP A 606 -1.75 -39.51 -14.40
N ALA A 607 -1.99 -38.36 -15.08
CA ALA A 607 -1.01 -37.73 -15.94
C ALA A 607 0.20 -37.21 -15.13
N ALA A 608 -0.03 -36.60 -13.99
CA ALA A 608 1.02 -36.10 -13.09
C ALA A 608 1.90 -37.26 -12.57
N GLU A 609 1.31 -38.34 -12.05
CA GLU A 609 2.02 -39.52 -11.58
C GLU A 609 2.80 -40.20 -12.72
N SER A 610 2.22 -40.31 -13.92
CA SER A 610 2.88 -40.87 -15.09
C SER A 610 4.10 -40.06 -15.54
N LEU A 611 4.02 -38.72 -15.45
CA LEU A 611 5.13 -37.82 -15.75
C LEU A 611 6.31 -38.05 -14.76
N ILE A 612 6.02 -38.16 -13.46
CA ILE A 612 7.03 -38.39 -12.45
C ILE A 612 7.71 -39.75 -12.61
N VAL A 613 6.94 -40.80 -12.86
CA VAL A 613 7.51 -42.15 -13.12
C VAL A 613 8.40 -42.11 -14.36
N LYS A 614 7.95 -41.50 -15.46
CA LYS A 614 8.73 -41.41 -16.72
C LYS A 614 10.02 -40.62 -16.51
N LEU A 615 10.00 -39.51 -15.73
CA LEU A 615 11.20 -38.76 -15.39
C LEU A 615 12.21 -39.62 -14.61
N SER A 616 11.73 -40.33 -13.59
CA SER A 616 12.60 -41.17 -12.74
C SER A 616 13.21 -42.36 -13.53
N GLU A 617 12.48 -42.96 -14.44
CA GLU A 617 12.95 -44.03 -15.33
C GLU A 617 14.03 -43.55 -16.30
N SER A 618 14.02 -42.26 -16.66
CA SER A 618 15.07 -41.64 -17.49
C SER A 618 16.30 -41.21 -16.69
N GLY A 619 16.32 -41.44 -15.38
CA GLY A 619 17.43 -41.10 -14.50
C GLY A 619 17.33 -39.73 -13.82
N VAL A 620 16.25 -39.02 -13.99
CA VAL A 620 15.98 -37.76 -13.25
C VAL A 620 15.58 -38.12 -11.81
N LYS A 621 16.24 -37.56 -10.83
CA LYS A 621 15.87 -37.71 -9.43
C LYS A 621 14.64 -36.84 -9.12
N VAL A 622 13.68 -37.41 -8.43
CA VAL A 622 12.48 -36.70 -8.03
C VAL A 622 12.33 -36.75 -6.53
N VAL A 623 12.29 -35.58 -5.87
CA VAL A 623 12.07 -35.45 -4.43
C VAL A 623 10.71 -34.82 -4.17
N ILE A 624 9.86 -35.52 -3.43
CA ILE A 624 8.48 -35.12 -3.17
C ILE A 624 8.31 -34.85 -1.68
N TYR A 625 8.02 -33.59 -1.33
CA TYR A 625 7.57 -33.25 0.01
C TYR A 625 6.06 -33.48 0.11
N ALA A 626 5.71 -34.48 0.89
CA ALA A 626 4.31 -34.97 0.99
C ALA A 626 3.43 -34.07 1.85
N ASP A 627 4.00 -33.21 2.70
CA ASP A 627 3.29 -32.11 3.35
C ASP A 627 2.78 -31.14 2.28
N GLY A 628 1.47 -31.04 2.12
CA GLY A 628 0.85 -30.20 1.08
C GLY A 628 0.50 -30.93 -0.23
N ILE A 629 0.61 -32.27 -0.33
CA ILE A 629 0.01 -33.02 -1.44
C ILE A 629 -1.50 -32.71 -1.54
N PRO A 630 -2.04 -32.45 -2.76
CA PRO A 630 -3.45 -32.16 -2.92
C PRO A 630 -4.36 -33.24 -2.34
N GLN A 631 -5.34 -32.82 -1.57
CA GLN A 631 -6.32 -33.72 -0.97
C GLN A 631 -7.35 -34.17 -2.01
N ASN A 632 -7.62 -35.47 -2.06
CA ASN A 632 -8.67 -36.00 -2.91
C ASN A 632 -10.04 -35.53 -2.40
N LYS A 633 -10.79 -34.82 -3.24
CA LYS A 633 -12.09 -34.23 -2.87
C LYS A 633 -13.16 -35.26 -2.46
N LYS A 634 -13.05 -36.52 -2.92
CA LYS A 634 -14.01 -37.57 -2.63
C LYS A 634 -13.65 -38.39 -1.38
N THR A 635 -12.38 -38.78 -1.27
CA THR A 635 -11.91 -39.68 -0.18
C THR A 635 -11.36 -38.93 1.02
N GLN A 636 -11.13 -37.61 0.87
CA GLN A 636 -10.45 -36.76 1.86
C GLN A 636 -9.03 -37.26 2.22
N SER A 637 -8.50 -38.20 1.45
CA SER A 637 -7.14 -38.70 1.64
C SER A 637 -6.12 -37.90 0.84
N GLN A 638 -4.94 -37.73 1.39
CA GLN A 638 -3.75 -37.24 0.70
C GLN A 638 -2.94 -38.46 0.27
N GLU A 639 -2.90 -38.69 -1.05
CA GLU A 639 -2.24 -39.86 -1.61
C GLU A 639 -1.64 -39.51 -2.97
N PHE A 640 -0.38 -39.88 -3.20
CA PHE A 640 0.33 -39.73 -4.46
C PHE A 640 1.29 -40.90 -4.67
N LEU A 641 1.34 -41.45 -5.90
CA LEU A 641 2.12 -42.63 -6.28
C LEU A 641 1.86 -43.90 -5.43
N GLY A 642 0.69 -44.00 -4.82
CA GLY A 642 0.32 -45.12 -3.93
C GLY A 642 0.78 -44.98 -2.48
N VAL A 643 1.40 -43.85 -2.11
CA VAL A 643 1.77 -43.52 -0.72
C VAL A 643 0.71 -42.56 -0.14
N THR A 644 0.23 -42.92 1.05
CA THR A 644 -0.74 -42.08 1.80
C THR A 644 -0.02 -41.32 2.89
N CYS A 645 -0.48 -40.05 3.12
CA CYS A 645 0.01 -39.16 4.17
C CYS A 645 -0.99 -39.09 5.31
N SER A 646 -0.51 -39.06 6.54
CA SER A 646 -1.34 -38.90 7.74
C SER A 646 -0.74 -37.85 8.67
N ASP A 647 -1.58 -36.95 9.17
CA ASP A 647 -1.19 -35.88 10.07
C ASP A 647 -0.66 -36.44 11.40
N ILE A 648 0.37 -35.77 11.93
CA ILE A 648 0.88 -35.99 13.27
C ILE A 648 1.26 -34.65 13.93
N VAL A 649 1.09 -34.60 15.25
CA VAL A 649 1.49 -33.44 16.06
C VAL A 649 2.32 -33.93 17.23
N PHE A 650 3.60 -33.56 17.24
CA PHE A 650 4.49 -33.75 18.39
C PHE A 650 4.27 -32.60 19.36
N ASN A 651 3.94 -32.89 20.63
CA ASN A 651 3.55 -31.86 21.62
C ASN A 651 4.54 -31.69 22.77
N ASN A 652 5.42 -32.64 23.01
CA ASN A 652 6.31 -32.69 24.18
C ASN A 652 7.80 -32.77 23.78
N GLY A 653 8.16 -32.08 22.71
CA GLY A 653 9.46 -32.19 22.06
C GLY A 653 9.41 -33.05 20.82
N PHE A 654 10.54 -33.18 20.16
CA PHE A 654 10.62 -33.83 18.85
C PHE A 654 11.29 -35.20 19.02
N PRO A 655 10.79 -36.25 18.34
CA PRO A 655 11.40 -37.58 18.46
C PRO A 655 12.75 -37.62 17.76
N ASP A 656 13.62 -38.52 18.26
CA ASP A 656 14.85 -38.90 17.57
C ASP A 656 14.49 -39.52 16.22
N MET A 657 15.20 -39.13 15.16
CA MET A 657 14.97 -39.60 13.80
C MET A 657 16.01 -40.68 13.45
N ASP A 658 15.59 -41.91 13.27
CA ASP A 658 16.45 -42.95 12.73
C ASP A 658 16.46 -42.86 11.21
N THR A 659 17.64 -42.58 10.62
CA THR A 659 17.77 -42.32 9.19
C THR A 659 18.94 -43.11 8.59
N LYS A 660 18.98 -43.23 7.23
CA LYS A 660 20.08 -43.87 6.52
C LYS A 660 21.43 -43.19 6.76
N ILE A 661 21.47 -41.92 7.22
CA ILE A 661 22.71 -41.21 7.57
C ILE A 661 23.06 -41.28 9.05
N GLY A 662 22.25 -41.96 9.87
CA GLY A 662 22.38 -42.11 11.30
C GLY A 662 21.21 -41.55 12.10
N ILE A 663 21.30 -41.64 13.43
CA ILE A 663 20.29 -41.09 14.32
C ILE A 663 20.51 -39.57 14.45
N LEU A 664 19.46 -38.81 14.21
CA LEU A 664 19.45 -37.35 14.34
C LEU A 664 18.63 -36.95 15.56
N TYR A 665 19.05 -35.89 16.23
CA TYR A 665 18.45 -35.34 17.46
C TYR A 665 17.95 -33.91 17.16
N PRO A 666 16.71 -33.74 16.72
CA PRO A 666 16.22 -32.44 16.30
C PRO A 666 16.16 -31.41 17.43
N ASP A 667 16.63 -30.20 17.19
CA ASP A 667 16.52 -29.07 18.09
C ASP A 667 15.05 -28.62 18.25
N LEU A 668 14.69 -27.98 19.38
CA LEU A 668 13.39 -27.35 19.53
C LEU A 668 13.28 -26.10 18.66
N PHE A 669 12.09 -25.73 18.30
CA PHE A 669 11.85 -24.44 17.64
C PHE A 669 12.31 -23.25 18.51
N PRO A 670 12.64 -22.10 17.89
CA PRO A 670 13.01 -20.90 18.63
C PRO A 670 12.02 -20.55 19.75
N LYS A 671 12.52 -19.95 20.82
CA LYS A 671 11.75 -19.62 22.04
C LYS A 671 11.26 -20.86 22.82
N GLY A 672 11.77 -22.07 22.50
CA GLY A 672 11.43 -23.29 23.23
C GLY A 672 10.04 -23.86 22.90
N TYR A 673 9.48 -23.51 21.74
CA TYR A 673 8.24 -24.16 21.28
C TYR A 673 8.48 -25.63 21.02
N THR A 674 7.65 -26.46 21.66
CA THR A 674 7.77 -27.94 21.65
C THR A 674 6.76 -28.64 20.75
N THR A 675 5.89 -27.89 20.11
CA THR A 675 4.84 -28.41 19.23
C THR A 675 5.28 -28.36 17.79
N TRP A 676 5.23 -29.51 17.09
CA TRP A 676 5.54 -29.61 15.68
C TRP A 676 4.44 -30.39 14.95
N GLN A 677 3.74 -29.76 14.02
CA GLN A 677 2.76 -30.42 13.17
C GLN A 677 3.39 -30.76 11.82
N THR A 678 3.22 -32.02 11.39
CA THR A 678 3.76 -32.54 10.15
C THR A 678 2.97 -33.77 9.69
N VAL A 679 3.44 -34.51 8.66
CA VAL A 679 2.78 -35.74 8.19
C VAL A 679 3.77 -36.90 8.14
N TYR A 680 3.30 -38.13 8.40
CA TYR A 680 4.03 -39.34 8.19
C TYR A 680 3.49 -40.15 7.02
N LEU A 681 4.22 -41.11 6.52
CA LEU A 681 3.99 -41.81 5.29
C LEU A 681 3.61 -43.29 5.52
N ASN A 682 2.72 -43.83 4.67
CA ASN A 682 2.41 -45.24 4.61
C ASN A 682 2.45 -45.69 3.14
N GLY A 683 3.18 -46.77 2.85
CA GLY A 683 3.29 -47.35 1.53
C GLY A 683 4.61 -47.10 0.82
N LEU A 684 5.64 -46.66 1.51
CA LEU A 684 6.98 -46.53 0.95
C LEU A 684 7.52 -47.91 0.45
N THR A 685 8.31 -47.90 -0.62
CA THR A 685 8.97 -49.10 -1.15
C THR A 685 10.15 -49.49 -0.28
N ASN A 686 11.01 -48.51 0.02
CA ASN A 686 12.12 -48.67 0.97
C ASN A 686 12.01 -47.52 1.99
N VAL A 687 12.07 -47.86 3.28
CA VAL A 687 12.09 -46.88 4.36
C VAL A 687 13.54 -46.49 4.65
N TRP A 688 13.85 -45.19 4.58
CA TRP A 688 15.16 -44.64 4.87
C TRP A 688 15.19 -43.78 6.14
N GLY A 689 13.99 -43.42 6.64
CA GLY A 689 13.85 -42.66 7.85
C GLY A 689 12.54 -42.94 8.58
N SER A 690 12.63 -43.17 9.91
CA SER A 690 11.49 -43.39 10.79
C SER A 690 11.72 -42.75 12.18
N VAL A 691 10.61 -42.51 12.88
CA VAL A 691 10.61 -42.08 14.27
C VAL A 691 9.78 -43.03 15.11
N THR A 692 10.05 -43.10 16.41
CA THR A 692 9.19 -43.82 17.34
C THR A 692 8.46 -42.81 18.23
N ASP A 693 7.12 -42.78 18.14
CA ASP A 693 6.28 -41.97 19.01
C ASP A 693 5.23 -42.86 19.69
N ASN A 694 5.10 -42.74 21.00
CA ASN A 694 4.15 -43.54 21.81
C ASN A 694 4.17 -45.04 21.51
N GLY A 695 5.33 -45.59 21.16
CA GLY A 695 5.53 -47.02 20.86
C GLY A 695 5.09 -47.40 19.44
N LEU A 696 4.73 -46.47 18.58
CA LEU A 696 4.48 -46.66 17.17
C LEU A 696 5.67 -46.20 16.35
N THR A 697 6.08 -46.99 15.38
CA THR A 697 7.08 -46.57 14.38
C THR A 697 6.35 -45.86 13.23
N LEU A 698 6.76 -44.65 12.93
CA LEU A 698 6.19 -43.80 11.90
C LEU A 698 7.25 -43.50 10.83
N ASP A 699 6.98 -43.91 9.62
CA ASP A 699 7.89 -43.70 8.51
C ASP A 699 7.71 -42.29 7.94
N PHE A 700 8.79 -41.53 7.74
CA PHE A 700 8.69 -40.17 7.21
C PHE A 700 9.54 -39.95 5.96
N TYR A 701 10.42 -40.87 5.59
CA TYR A 701 11.35 -40.66 4.51
C TYR A 701 11.74 -41.97 3.85
N GLY A 702 11.76 -42.03 2.53
CA GLY A 702 12.11 -43.23 1.78
C GLY A 702 11.88 -43.14 0.29
N THR A 703 11.91 -44.29 -0.42
CA THR A 703 11.69 -44.36 -1.87
C THR A 703 10.33 -44.91 -2.20
N VAL A 704 9.84 -44.53 -3.41
CA VAL A 704 8.56 -44.95 -3.97
C VAL A 704 8.76 -45.42 -5.40
N LYS A 705 8.16 -46.55 -5.81
CA LYS A 705 8.26 -47.16 -7.13
C LYS A 705 9.70 -47.57 -7.51
N ASN A 706 10.66 -46.66 -7.49
CA ASN A 706 12.08 -46.93 -7.77
C ASN A 706 12.96 -46.00 -6.93
N ASP A 707 14.29 -46.19 -6.98
CA ASP A 707 15.24 -45.48 -6.13
C ASP A 707 15.45 -43.99 -6.49
N ASN A 708 14.94 -43.54 -7.66
CA ASN A 708 15.03 -42.18 -8.10
C ASN A 708 13.81 -41.32 -7.65
N ILE A 709 12.79 -41.94 -7.06
CA ILE A 709 11.65 -41.17 -6.49
C ILE A 709 11.75 -41.24 -4.98
N ILE A 710 12.11 -40.12 -4.36
CA ILE A 710 12.22 -39.97 -2.91
C ILE A 710 10.98 -39.24 -2.42
N MET A 711 10.36 -39.70 -1.35
CA MET A 711 9.26 -39.03 -0.67
C MET A 711 9.62 -38.73 0.77
N CYS A 712 9.35 -37.51 1.20
CA CYS A 712 9.53 -37.02 2.57
C CYS A 712 8.19 -36.51 3.11
N GLY A 713 7.73 -37.09 4.22
CA GLY A 713 6.49 -36.68 4.89
C GLY A 713 6.68 -35.47 5.79
N PHE A 714 7.75 -35.51 6.60
CA PHE A 714 8.01 -34.40 7.51
C PHE A 714 8.35 -33.14 6.72
N ASN A 715 7.83 -31.99 7.17
CA ASN A 715 8.12 -30.69 6.55
C ASN A 715 9.51 -30.18 6.96
N LEU A 716 10.53 -31.00 6.66
CA LEU A 716 11.92 -30.75 7.05
C LEU A 716 12.49 -29.47 6.48
N ALA A 717 12.04 -29.03 5.30
CA ALA A 717 12.47 -27.75 4.72
C ALA A 717 11.99 -26.58 5.57
N TYR A 718 10.74 -26.62 6.05
CA TYR A 718 10.22 -25.63 7.01
C TYR A 718 10.96 -25.69 8.34
N TYR A 719 11.13 -26.90 8.89
CA TYR A 719 11.85 -27.10 10.13
C TYR A 719 13.27 -26.52 10.07
N TYR A 720 14.02 -26.86 9.02
CA TYR A 720 15.37 -26.33 8.79
C TYR A 720 15.40 -24.82 8.63
N GLY A 721 14.50 -24.26 7.85
CA GLY A 721 14.41 -22.80 7.65
C GLY A 721 14.10 -22.00 8.92
N VAL A 722 13.60 -22.66 9.98
CA VAL A 722 13.28 -22.02 11.27
C VAL A 722 14.38 -22.29 12.33
N THR A 723 14.98 -23.50 12.34
CA THR A 723 15.91 -23.93 13.41
C THR A 723 17.38 -23.82 13.01
N TYR A 724 17.68 -23.88 11.70
CA TYR A 724 19.06 -24.07 11.17
C TYR A 724 19.82 -25.27 11.78
N ASP A 725 19.09 -26.31 12.19
CA ASP A 725 19.64 -27.53 12.72
C ASP A 725 20.59 -28.18 11.68
N ALA A 726 21.87 -28.20 11.99
CA ALA A 726 22.91 -28.71 11.09
C ALA A 726 22.72 -30.19 10.71
N SER A 727 22.13 -31.00 11.60
CA SER A 727 21.87 -32.41 11.36
C SER A 727 20.76 -32.61 10.31
N ILE A 728 19.71 -31.82 10.41
CA ILE A 728 18.63 -31.78 9.43
C ILE A 728 19.07 -31.16 8.11
N GLY A 729 19.89 -30.08 8.15
CA GLY A 729 20.53 -29.52 6.96
C GLY A 729 21.35 -30.53 6.18
N LYS A 730 22.07 -31.42 6.90
CA LYS A 730 22.84 -32.54 6.31
C LYS A 730 21.90 -33.60 5.68
N LEU A 731 20.80 -33.94 6.36
CA LEU A 731 19.79 -34.87 5.80
C LEU A 731 19.14 -34.30 4.52
N LEU A 732 18.79 -33.03 4.54
CA LEU A 732 18.25 -32.35 3.35
C LEU A 732 19.25 -32.30 2.21
N SER A 733 20.52 -31.99 2.49
CA SER A 733 21.61 -32.02 1.48
C SER A 733 21.82 -33.40 0.89
N ASP A 734 21.76 -34.48 1.70
CA ASP A 734 21.82 -35.85 1.22
C ASP A 734 20.57 -36.22 0.39
N MET A 735 19.39 -35.71 0.79
CA MET A 735 18.15 -35.94 0.08
C MET A 735 18.11 -35.26 -1.28
N LEU A 736 18.64 -34.04 -1.38
CA LEU A 736 18.62 -33.19 -2.56
C LEU A 736 19.87 -33.31 -3.43
N ASP A 737 20.93 -34.00 -3.02
CA ASP A 737 22.27 -33.97 -3.63
C ASP A 737 22.82 -32.55 -3.87
N ILE A 738 22.31 -31.57 -3.12
CA ILE A 738 22.64 -30.14 -3.19
C ILE A 738 23.04 -29.66 -1.81
N THR A 739 24.07 -28.84 -1.72
CA THR A 739 24.46 -28.20 -0.47
C THR A 739 23.84 -26.79 -0.33
N SER A 740 23.63 -26.32 0.89
CA SER A 740 23.14 -24.99 1.17
C SER A 740 24.05 -23.85 0.70
N THR A 741 25.31 -24.16 0.36
CA THR A 741 26.31 -23.24 -0.16
C THR A 741 26.49 -23.32 -1.68
N GLN A 742 25.84 -24.28 -2.33
CA GLN A 742 25.90 -24.44 -3.79
C GLN A 742 25.04 -23.36 -4.49
N LEU A 743 25.66 -22.71 -5.48
CA LEU A 743 25.02 -21.68 -6.29
C LEU A 743 24.70 -22.20 -7.69
N PRO A 744 23.71 -21.63 -8.40
CA PRO A 744 23.51 -21.91 -9.82
C PRO A 744 24.70 -21.38 -10.66
N ASP A 745 24.90 -21.93 -11.85
CA ASP A 745 25.81 -21.32 -12.84
C ASP A 745 25.16 -20.08 -13.44
N ARG A 746 25.49 -18.92 -12.85
CA ARG A 746 24.95 -17.61 -13.24
C ARG A 746 26.08 -16.74 -13.83
N LYS A 747 25.88 -16.31 -15.07
CA LYS A 747 26.85 -15.47 -15.81
C LYS A 747 26.28 -14.10 -16.06
N ASN A 748 27.09 -13.08 -15.78
CA ASN A 748 26.79 -11.72 -16.18
C ASN A 748 27.04 -11.58 -17.67
N VAL A 749 26.09 -10.98 -18.40
CA VAL A 749 26.15 -10.74 -19.85
C VAL A 749 25.82 -9.29 -20.14
N GLU A 750 26.53 -8.71 -21.08
CA GLU A 750 26.25 -7.36 -21.56
C GLU A 750 25.03 -7.37 -22.50
N PHE A 751 24.18 -6.35 -22.41
CA PHE A 751 23.16 -6.05 -23.40
C PHE A 751 23.02 -4.54 -23.56
N ASN A 752 22.44 -4.09 -24.69
CA ASN A 752 22.13 -2.68 -24.88
C ASN A 752 20.66 -2.42 -24.55
N ILE A 753 20.38 -1.30 -23.85
CA ILE A 753 19.01 -0.87 -23.55
C ILE A 753 18.85 0.60 -23.95
N GLU A 754 17.84 0.90 -24.76
CA GLU A 754 17.46 2.24 -25.17
C GLU A 754 16.05 2.54 -24.68
N HIS A 755 15.93 3.57 -23.84
CA HIS A 755 14.65 4.01 -23.32
C HIS A 755 14.02 5.03 -24.26
N SER A 756 12.75 4.80 -24.61
CA SER A 756 11.92 5.77 -25.33
C SER A 756 10.79 6.28 -24.43
N THR A 757 10.03 7.28 -24.86
CA THR A 757 8.92 7.84 -24.09
C THR A 757 7.88 6.79 -23.68
N ASN A 758 7.61 5.81 -24.54
CA ASN A 758 6.57 4.79 -24.35
C ASN A 758 7.08 3.38 -24.62
N GLY A 759 8.35 3.08 -24.35
CA GLY A 759 8.90 1.76 -24.57
C GLY A 759 10.38 1.64 -24.29
N ILE A 760 10.87 0.44 -24.52
CA ILE A 760 12.28 0.05 -24.31
C ILE A 760 12.68 -0.82 -25.49
N THR A 761 13.85 -0.57 -26.10
CA THR A 761 14.48 -1.46 -27.06
C THR A 761 15.65 -2.15 -26.38
N ILE A 762 15.68 -3.47 -26.38
CA ILE A 762 16.74 -4.29 -25.78
C ILE A 762 17.44 -5.07 -26.91
N THR A 763 18.77 -4.98 -26.97
CA THR A 763 19.59 -5.75 -27.92
C THR A 763 20.54 -6.66 -27.14
N SER A 764 20.48 -7.97 -27.37
CA SER A 764 21.31 -8.96 -26.71
C SER A 764 21.91 -9.94 -27.71
N ASP A 765 23.13 -10.39 -27.45
CA ASP A 765 23.79 -11.47 -28.20
C ASP A 765 23.48 -12.87 -27.63
N TYR A 766 22.79 -12.93 -26.49
CA TYR A 766 22.54 -14.15 -25.73
C TYR A 766 21.06 -14.49 -25.69
N ASP A 767 20.75 -15.79 -25.67
CA ASP A 767 19.40 -16.29 -25.45
C ASP A 767 19.06 -16.37 -23.94
N ASN A 768 17.80 -16.17 -23.65
CA ASN A 768 17.23 -16.32 -22.31
C ASN A 768 17.89 -15.42 -21.26
N VAL A 769 18.16 -14.17 -21.64
CA VAL A 769 18.77 -13.18 -20.75
C VAL A 769 17.71 -12.60 -19.82
N ASN A 770 17.94 -12.72 -18.53
CA ASN A 770 17.24 -11.94 -17.52
C ASN A 770 17.74 -10.50 -17.57
N THR A 771 16.87 -9.58 -17.92
CA THR A 771 17.18 -8.16 -18.04
C THR A 771 17.17 -7.40 -16.71
N SER A 772 16.84 -8.10 -15.62
CA SER A 772 16.56 -7.50 -14.30
C SER A 772 15.46 -6.42 -14.30
N LEU A 773 14.67 -6.31 -15.35
CA LEU A 773 13.48 -5.45 -15.40
C LEU A 773 12.24 -6.22 -14.93
N ALA A 774 11.42 -5.58 -14.10
CA ALA A 774 10.15 -6.16 -13.70
C ALA A 774 9.23 -6.35 -14.90
N TYR A 775 8.63 -7.53 -15.01
CA TYR A 775 7.64 -7.82 -16.05
C TYR A 775 6.27 -7.23 -15.67
N HIS A 776 5.69 -6.47 -16.57
CA HIS A 776 4.36 -5.89 -16.41
C HIS A 776 3.47 -6.20 -17.61
N ASP A 777 2.16 -6.24 -17.39
CA ASP A 777 1.14 -6.49 -18.43
C ASP A 777 0.96 -5.30 -19.39
N ILE A 778 1.60 -4.15 -19.11
CA ILE A 778 1.72 -3.03 -20.05
C ILE A 778 2.73 -3.29 -21.17
N PHE A 779 3.54 -4.35 -21.08
CA PHE A 779 4.57 -4.67 -22.07
C PHE A 779 3.94 -5.40 -23.26
N GLU A 780 4.02 -4.79 -24.45
CA GLU A 780 3.69 -5.42 -25.71
C GLU A 780 4.92 -5.50 -26.61
N SER A 781 5.17 -6.67 -27.17
CA SER A 781 6.27 -6.91 -28.09
C SER A 781 5.84 -7.94 -29.15
N GLU A 782 6.30 -7.77 -30.40
CA GLU A 782 6.20 -8.79 -31.45
C GLU A 782 7.23 -9.91 -31.25
N GLN A 783 8.31 -9.61 -30.53
CA GLN A 783 9.36 -10.55 -30.18
C GLN A 783 8.96 -11.31 -28.90
N TRP A 784 9.62 -12.46 -28.71
CA TRP A 784 9.37 -13.27 -27.52
C TRP A 784 9.81 -12.56 -26.23
N LEU A 785 8.91 -12.45 -25.28
CA LEU A 785 9.19 -12.03 -23.91
C LEU A 785 8.92 -13.20 -22.97
N GLY A 786 9.93 -13.57 -22.17
CA GLY A 786 9.79 -14.50 -21.07
C GLY A 786 9.47 -13.77 -19.77
N LYS A 787 8.70 -14.44 -18.90
CA LYS A 787 8.47 -14.01 -17.52
C LYS A 787 8.94 -15.12 -16.59
N LYS A 788 9.76 -14.78 -15.60
CA LYS A 788 10.18 -15.68 -14.54
C LYS A 788 10.52 -14.87 -13.28
N ASN A 789 10.02 -15.29 -12.14
CA ASN A 789 10.17 -14.56 -10.88
C ASN A 789 9.76 -13.07 -11.00
N ASN A 790 8.74 -12.78 -11.79
CA ASN A 790 8.28 -11.44 -12.15
C ASN A 790 9.34 -10.55 -12.86
N LEU A 791 10.41 -11.14 -13.41
CA LEU A 791 11.40 -10.45 -14.22
C LEU A 791 11.22 -10.75 -15.70
N THR A 792 11.69 -9.83 -16.55
CA THR A 792 11.59 -9.90 -18.01
C THR A 792 12.81 -10.59 -18.59
N TYR A 793 12.58 -11.59 -19.46
CA TYR A 793 13.60 -12.31 -20.20
C TYR A 793 13.47 -12.05 -21.70
N VAL A 794 14.61 -11.94 -22.37
CA VAL A 794 14.70 -11.71 -23.83
C VAL A 794 15.55 -12.79 -24.49
N LYS A 795 15.36 -12.96 -25.82
CA LYS A 795 16.22 -13.79 -26.67
C LYS A 795 17.31 -12.95 -27.34
N ALA A 796 18.27 -13.63 -27.97
CA ALA A 796 19.27 -12.99 -28.82
C ALA A 796 18.61 -12.22 -29.98
N GLY A 797 19.15 -11.04 -30.27
CA GLY A 797 18.63 -10.09 -31.25
C GLY A 797 18.05 -8.83 -30.60
N VAL A 798 17.22 -8.13 -31.37
CA VAL A 798 16.54 -6.90 -30.94
C VAL A 798 15.13 -7.24 -30.45
N THR A 799 14.80 -6.78 -29.28
CA THR A 799 13.47 -6.89 -28.68
C THR A 799 12.92 -5.49 -28.42
N ASP A 800 11.88 -5.13 -29.17
CA ASP A 800 11.16 -3.86 -28.98
C ASP A 800 9.95 -4.08 -28.06
N ILE A 801 9.92 -3.37 -26.95
CA ILE A 801 8.83 -3.39 -25.98
C ILE A 801 8.15 -2.03 -26.00
N THR A 802 6.87 -1.99 -26.34
CA THR A 802 6.03 -0.81 -26.24
C THR A 802 5.15 -0.87 -25.00
N PHE A 803 4.97 0.26 -24.31
CA PHE A 803 4.10 0.35 -23.15
C PHE A 803 2.70 0.77 -23.58
N LYS A 804 1.71 -0.05 -23.23
CA LYS A 804 0.31 0.25 -23.49
C LYS A 804 -0.52 0.09 -22.22
N VAL A 805 -1.44 1.02 -22.00
CA VAL A 805 -2.38 0.94 -20.88
C VAL A 805 -3.32 -0.24 -21.12
N PRO A 806 -3.33 -1.26 -20.23
CA PRO A 806 -4.26 -2.37 -20.37
C PRO A 806 -5.71 -1.90 -20.26
N TYR A 807 -6.60 -2.51 -21.01
CA TYR A 807 -8.04 -2.18 -21.02
C TYR A 807 -8.37 -0.72 -21.36
N LEU A 808 -7.50 0.01 -22.07
CA LEU A 808 -7.67 1.44 -22.36
C LEU A 808 -9.00 1.69 -23.09
N TRP A 809 -9.28 0.95 -24.17
CA TRP A 809 -10.49 1.16 -24.95
C TRP A 809 -11.79 0.85 -24.15
N GLN A 810 -11.75 -0.15 -23.24
CA GLN A 810 -12.88 -0.42 -22.35
C GLN A 810 -13.08 0.76 -21.36
N GLY A 811 -11.99 1.29 -20.83
CA GLY A 811 -12.00 2.46 -19.95
C GLY A 811 -12.53 3.71 -20.66
N GLU A 812 -12.12 3.96 -21.92
CA GLU A 812 -12.63 5.03 -22.76
C GLU A 812 -14.13 4.89 -23.02
N LEU A 813 -14.57 3.67 -23.36
CA LEU A 813 -15.99 3.37 -23.56
C LEU A 813 -16.81 3.68 -22.29
N VAL A 814 -16.33 3.27 -21.12
CA VAL A 814 -16.99 3.56 -19.83
C VAL A 814 -17.04 5.05 -19.57
N SER A 815 -15.96 5.79 -19.84
CA SER A 815 -15.91 7.25 -19.65
C SER A 815 -16.86 7.99 -20.60
N VAL A 816 -16.88 7.61 -21.87
CA VAL A 816 -17.80 8.20 -22.87
C VAL A 816 -19.25 7.88 -22.50
N ALA A 817 -19.56 6.64 -22.15
CA ALA A 817 -20.90 6.26 -21.67
C ALA A 817 -21.28 7.06 -20.41
N GLY A 818 -20.35 7.20 -19.46
CA GLY A 818 -20.52 8.02 -18.25
C GLY A 818 -20.84 9.47 -18.57
N LEU A 819 -20.15 10.07 -19.56
CA LEU A 819 -20.42 11.44 -20.00
C LEU A 819 -21.81 11.57 -20.62
N VAL A 820 -22.15 10.70 -21.58
CA VAL A 820 -23.47 10.71 -22.24
C VAL A 820 -24.59 10.52 -21.23
N LEU A 821 -24.45 9.54 -20.33
CA LEU A 821 -25.44 9.27 -19.28
C LEU A 821 -25.56 10.44 -18.28
N THR A 822 -24.45 11.08 -17.93
CA THR A 822 -24.45 12.27 -17.05
C THR A 822 -25.20 13.42 -17.71
N VAL A 823 -24.95 13.72 -18.99
CA VAL A 823 -25.67 14.76 -19.71
C VAL A 823 -27.17 14.43 -19.80
N ALA A 824 -27.51 13.20 -20.21
CA ALA A 824 -28.90 12.75 -20.27
C ALA A 824 -29.61 12.85 -18.92
N TRP A 825 -28.91 12.40 -17.85
CA TRP A 825 -29.42 12.49 -16.48
C TRP A 825 -29.66 13.95 -16.04
N MET A 826 -28.73 14.84 -16.32
CA MET A 826 -28.89 16.27 -16.05
C MET A 826 -30.10 16.88 -16.75
N VAL A 827 -30.32 16.52 -18.02
CA VAL A 827 -31.51 16.96 -18.77
C VAL A 827 -32.81 16.47 -18.09
N ILE A 828 -32.86 15.20 -17.69
CA ILE A 828 -34.00 14.59 -16.97
C ILE A 828 -34.27 15.35 -15.66
N LEU A 829 -33.22 15.67 -14.88
CA LEU A 829 -33.34 16.40 -13.62
C LEU A 829 -33.86 17.85 -13.86
N CYS A 830 -33.34 18.52 -14.89
CA CYS A 830 -33.82 19.89 -15.26
C CYS A 830 -35.28 19.88 -15.68
N ILE A 831 -35.71 18.91 -16.50
CA ILE A 831 -37.13 18.77 -16.90
C ILE A 831 -38.00 18.47 -15.67
N GLY A 832 -37.53 17.57 -14.79
CA GLY A 832 -38.21 17.22 -13.55
C GLY A 832 -38.35 18.41 -12.60
N GLU A 833 -37.30 19.26 -12.49
CA GLU A 833 -37.34 20.50 -11.70
C GLU A 833 -38.38 21.51 -12.30
N LYS A 834 -38.38 21.70 -13.63
CA LYS A 834 -39.31 22.58 -14.30
C LYS A 834 -40.76 22.11 -14.10
N LYS A 835 -41.06 20.82 -14.21
CA LYS A 835 -42.38 20.25 -13.95
C LYS A 835 -42.84 20.46 -12.50
N ARG A 836 -41.96 20.33 -11.52
CA ARG A 836 -42.28 20.59 -10.11
C ARG A 836 -42.66 22.05 -9.84
N LYS A 837 -41.94 23.00 -10.45
CA LYS A 837 -42.25 24.44 -10.34
C LYS A 837 -43.56 24.85 -11.00
N LEU A 838 -44.04 24.06 -11.95
CA LEU A 838 -45.29 24.29 -12.67
C LEU A 838 -46.52 23.57 -12.07
N SER A 839 -46.35 22.74 -11.05
CA SER A 839 -47.38 21.96 -10.38
C SER A 839 -48.11 22.84 -9.36
N PRO A 840 -49.48 22.86 -9.33
CA PRO A 840 -50.27 23.66 -8.39
C PRO A 840 -49.98 23.35 -6.90
N ALA A 841 -49.56 22.10 -6.58
CA ALA A 841 -49.15 21.71 -5.24
C ALA A 841 -47.86 22.41 -4.75
N SER A 842 -47.06 22.99 -5.65
CA SER A 842 -45.85 23.73 -5.29
C SER A 842 -46.13 25.18 -4.81
N VAL A 843 -47.30 25.71 -5.08
CA VAL A 843 -47.67 27.05 -4.61
C VAL A 843 -48.02 27.02 -3.14
N GLU A 844 -48.74 25.97 -2.65
CA GLU A 844 -49.02 25.79 -1.25
C GLU A 844 -47.75 25.42 -0.40
N GLU A 845 -46.81 24.66 -0.96
CA GLU A 845 -45.53 24.38 -0.27
C GLU A 845 -44.63 25.62 -0.19
N ILE A 846 -44.66 26.51 -1.19
CA ILE A 846 -43.89 27.75 -1.18
C ILE A 846 -44.49 28.76 -0.19
N GLU A 847 -45.81 28.88 -0.10
CA GLU A 847 -46.46 29.70 0.94
C GLU A 847 -46.18 29.16 2.35
N LEU A 848 -46.20 27.83 2.58
CA LEU A 848 -45.83 27.22 3.86
C LEU A 848 -44.34 27.41 4.24
N ILE A 849 -43.46 27.47 3.22
CA ILE A 849 -42.01 27.73 3.45
C ILE A 849 -41.77 29.21 3.73
N GLU A 850 -42.52 30.13 3.14
CA GLU A 850 -42.43 31.57 3.44
C GLU A 850 -43.03 31.90 4.83
N ILE A 851 -44.06 31.21 5.28
CA ILE A 851 -44.65 31.39 6.62
C ILE A 851 -43.69 30.84 7.72
N ASP A 852 -42.95 29.75 7.46
CA ASP A 852 -41.91 29.24 8.38
C ASP A 852 -40.63 30.11 8.42
N THR A 853 -40.51 31.13 7.60
CA THR A 853 -39.38 32.08 7.60
C THR A 853 -39.66 33.39 8.31
N GLU A 854 -40.92 33.63 8.72
CA GLU A 854 -41.34 34.83 9.48
C GLU A 854 -41.64 34.57 10.99
N GLU A 855 -41.65 33.31 11.50
CA GLU A 855 -41.63 32.96 12.93
C GLU A 855 -40.19 32.46 13.32
#